data_4759cf38a64c22e2db388caf2093746b
#
_entry.id   4759cf38a64c22e2db388caf2093746b
#
_cell.length_a   1.000
_cell.length_b   1.000
_cell.length_c   1.000
_cell.angle_alpha   90.00
_cell.angle_beta   90.00
_cell.angle_gamma   90.00
#
_symmetry.space_group_name_H-M   'P 1'
#
loop_
_entity.id
_entity.type
_entity.pdbx_description
1 polymer ?
#
loop_
_entity_poly.entity_id
_entity_poly.type
_entity_poly.pdbx_seq_one_letter_code
_entity_poly.pdbx_strand_id
1 'polypeptide(L)'
;MERLHMVSRSAWRRRLLATGAGVMLAAWGSAAGAQVAGPPAPSPVSPTPTAPNLPTTTQSADPAAPPALAGPAANTNTPPSGDQGGPDIVVTGSRITSAGFNAPTPTQVLGAAQLAKNAEPNIFTTVTQLPSLQGSTGATTNTNSTSSGQQGLSSFSLRGLGTIRTLTLLDGQRVVGANVTGVPDISQFPQLLVQRVDVVTGGASASYGSDAVGGVVNFITDKHFEGFKANAAGGLTTYGDDGEALLQAAAGKSFLDGRLHVEVSGEYDHQGGVPAGGFGEQMANGRHWYNTATLVNTGQTNNGSPQYLLKDHAQAYQYTKYGLITAGPLQGTAFDVNGRPFPFNYGSGGVPARNAAGTVNGCYVGFCVGGDLSGNVGIGTTLQSPIDRANGYGRVGFDFAPDNEIYATVNVAQVKSSNQPNPGASKTGLTIQCANPFVPAEVQQACGNAGITSFQYGTSNAILPNIDVHPTRKQYRFVGGADGRFGLLGTDWHYDTYYEHGINITDIHVNNILLNPHFNNAIQATTLNGQVVCANATARAAGCQPLNIIGGGAVPADTLSYVIPENGPFQHTRQTQDAFSASMSGEPLTLPSGPVSLAFGLEWRREAYKVVADPYGNGVSDDSPYSDAYPADPTVSTSGANWYAGNYHDGQGKYHVIEGFAEINVPFLKSERFGSANINAAGRVTNYSTSGTIWAWKVGGTWDTPIEGIRLRAVTSKDVRAPNLSELFAAPISVTVPNFTNPFTTPQSQLLVLQNTIGNSALKPETARNTELGVVLSHTPLLPGFSASFDYYRIRVNGVISTLDAQREVNLCYQGVTELCSAFNLAPASGTPYVNIQSFNLASIFTAGFDIEASYQMSLDRIGLPGRMTIRALATNVRHFITDPGIPGAVAIDTAGANSGNTPSWKLLGTETWDVGKFSFLMQQRWFSDGVFGNQYVVCSAGNCPVSTADHPTIDTNKMPGQFLFDIGGSYSLTKKLQIYAKVDNLFNKSPTGSPQTNTGIDVNQALYDTLGRFYHFGIRYNF
;
A
#
# COMPACT_ATOMS: atom_id res chain seq x y z
N MET A 1 -5.88 -2.72 -44.71
CA MET A 1 -4.59 -3.39 -44.42
C MET A 1 -4.39 -3.70 -42.93
N GLU A 2 -5.42 -3.66 -42.11
CA GLU A 2 -5.30 -3.83 -40.64
C GLU A 2 -5.80 -5.16 -40.06
N ARG A 3 -6.17 -6.13 -40.91
CA ARG A 3 -6.68 -7.43 -40.43
C ARG A 3 -5.66 -8.59 -40.40
N LEU A 4 -4.38 -8.31 -40.53
CA LEU A 4 -3.33 -9.36 -40.62
C LEU A 4 -2.39 -9.41 -39.40
N HIS A 5 -2.53 -8.54 -38.39
CA HIS A 5 -1.64 -8.50 -37.23
C HIS A 5 -2.14 -9.17 -35.94
N MET A 6 -3.39 -9.61 -35.88
CA MET A 6 -3.94 -10.25 -34.65
C MET A 6 -3.78 -11.77 -34.56
N VAL A 7 -3.40 -12.43 -35.63
CA VAL A 7 -3.28 -13.92 -35.63
C VAL A 7 -1.88 -14.42 -35.26
N SER A 8 -0.86 -13.55 -35.24
CA SER A 8 0.51 -14.01 -34.98
C SER A 8 0.91 -14.08 -33.50
N ARG A 9 0.18 -13.38 -32.61
CA ARG A 9 0.53 -13.33 -31.17
C ARG A 9 0.07 -14.54 -30.35
N SER A 10 -0.99 -15.24 -30.77
CA SER A 10 -1.47 -16.44 -30.07
C SER A 10 -0.67 -17.71 -30.38
N ALA A 11 -0.01 -17.79 -31.51
CA ALA A 11 0.80 -18.94 -31.91
C ALA A 11 2.20 -18.97 -31.24
N TRP A 12 2.73 -17.81 -30.88
CA TRP A 12 4.02 -17.70 -30.18
C TRP A 12 3.92 -18.07 -28.69
N ARG A 13 2.83 -17.71 -28.03
CA ARG A 13 2.58 -18.10 -26.63
C ARG A 13 2.46 -19.61 -26.42
N ARG A 14 1.93 -20.35 -27.39
CA ARG A 14 1.79 -21.83 -27.30
C ARG A 14 3.08 -22.60 -27.58
N ARG A 15 4.08 -21.98 -28.23
CA ARG A 15 5.35 -22.68 -28.54
C ARG A 15 6.41 -22.51 -27.46
N LEU A 16 6.38 -21.44 -26.66
CA LEU A 16 7.30 -21.24 -25.51
C LEU A 16 6.91 -22.07 -24.27
N LEU A 17 5.63 -22.39 -24.10
CA LEU A 17 5.16 -23.26 -23.02
C LEU A 17 5.40 -24.75 -23.27
N ALA A 18 5.59 -25.17 -24.55
CA ALA A 18 5.78 -26.58 -24.90
C ALA A 18 7.23 -27.06 -24.86
N THR A 19 8.22 -26.16 -24.87
CA THR A 19 9.65 -26.51 -24.86
C THR A 19 10.33 -26.39 -23.50
N GLY A 20 9.70 -25.74 -22.52
CA GLY A 20 10.24 -25.62 -21.15
C GLY A 20 9.86 -26.78 -20.20
N ALA A 21 8.78 -27.49 -20.51
CA ALA A 21 8.25 -28.55 -19.63
C ALA A 21 8.79 -29.96 -19.93
N GLY A 22 9.60 -30.12 -20.96
CA GLY A 22 10.01 -31.43 -21.50
C GLY A 22 11.30 -32.04 -20.91
N VAL A 23 12.03 -31.34 -20.05
CA VAL A 23 13.38 -31.78 -19.59
C VAL A 23 13.48 -32.16 -18.13
N MET A 24 12.44 -31.97 -17.30
CA MET A 24 12.52 -32.26 -15.85
C MET A 24 11.51 -33.30 -15.31
N LEU A 25 10.86 -34.11 -16.15
CA LEU A 25 9.87 -35.13 -15.73
C LEU A 25 10.38 -36.57 -15.85
N ALA A 26 11.67 -36.84 -15.72
CA ALA A 26 12.25 -38.20 -15.81
C ALA A 26 13.01 -38.57 -14.50
N ALA A 27 12.55 -38.23 -13.34
CA ALA A 27 12.99 -38.87 -12.09
C ALA A 27 11.99 -38.54 -10.97
N TRP A 28 11.05 -39.45 -10.76
CA TRP A 28 10.45 -39.82 -9.46
C TRP A 28 9.07 -40.40 -9.73
N GLY A 29 9.06 -41.71 -9.84
CA GLY A 29 7.84 -42.50 -9.91
C GLY A 29 7.52 -43.12 -8.56
N SER A 30 6.27 -43.27 -8.31
CA SER A 30 5.59 -44.21 -7.40
C SER A 30 5.63 -43.93 -5.89
N ALA A 31 4.48 -43.54 -5.37
CA ALA A 31 3.81 -44.25 -4.27
C ALA A 31 2.34 -43.76 -4.09
N ALA A 32 1.46 -44.71 -4.34
CA ALA A 32 0.17 -45.06 -3.78
C ALA A 32 -0.71 -44.06 -3.02
N GLY A 33 -2.00 -44.10 -3.40
CA GLY A 33 -3.11 -43.38 -2.88
C GLY A 33 -3.69 -43.87 -1.56
N ALA A 34 -4.51 -43.02 -0.98
CA ALA A 34 -5.60 -43.38 -0.06
C ALA A 34 -6.73 -42.36 -0.15
N GLN A 35 -7.91 -42.83 -0.47
CA GLN A 35 -9.18 -42.11 -0.35
C GLN A 35 -9.59 -42.03 1.11
N VAL A 36 -10.12 -40.90 1.56
CA VAL A 36 -10.97 -40.84 2.76
C VAL A 36 -12.18 -39.93 2.48
N ALA A 37 -13.30 -40.42 2.91
CA ALA A 37 -14.64 -39.88 2.72
C ALA A 37 -14.93 -38.61 3.53
N GLY A 38 -15.87 -37.79 2.99
CA GLY A 38 -16.33 -36.57 3.66
C GLY A 38 -17.49 -36.86 4.65
N PRO A 39 -17.71 -35.97 5.62
CA PRO A 39 -18.88 -35.97 6.48
C PRO A 39 -19.94 -34.95 6.07
N PRO A 40 -21.19 -35.06 6.60
CA PRO A 40 -22.40 -34.45 6.09
C PRO A 40 -22.67 -33.03 6.62
N ALA A 41 -23.56 -32.34 5.91
CA ALA A 41 -24.04 -31.00 6.17
C ALA A 41 -24.99 -30.88 7.39
N PRO A 42 -25.06 -29.74 8.04
CA PRO A 42 -26.15 -29.37 8.92
C PRO A 42 -27.02 -28.24 8.39
N SER A 43 -28.28 -28.29 8.66
CA SER A 43 -29.32 -27.30 8.35
C SER A 43 -29.61 -26.36 9.54
N PRO A 44 -30.58 -25.44 9.43
CA PRO A 44 -30.32 -23.98 9.39
C PRO A 44 -30.92 -23.22 10.60
N VAL A 45 -30.89 -21.89 10.62
CA VAL A 45 -32.00 -20.96 10.95
C VAL A 45 -31.59 -19.49 11.22
N SER A 46 -32.37 -18.59 10.73
CA SER A 46 -32.32 -17.11 10.63
C SER A 46 -32.99 -16.32 11.77
N PRO A 47 -33.36 -15.04 11.72
CA PRO A 47 -32.85 -13.77 11.11
C PRO A 47 -32.93 -12.46 11.95
N THR A 48 -32.40 -11.39 11.48
CA THR A 48 -32.52 -9.95 11.12
C THR A 48 -32.91 -8.90 12.20
N PRO A 49 -32.87 -7.55 11.99
CA PRO A 49 -32.38 -6.56 11.05
C PRO A 49 -31.80 -5.20 11.49
N THR A 50 -31.47 -4.45 10.48
CA THR A 50 -31.47 -3.00 10.10
C THR A 50 -30.81 -1.92 10.96
N ALA A 51 -30.05 -1.20 10.25
CA ALA A 51 -29.01 -0.25 10.29
C ALA A 51 -29.27 1.06 11.03
N PRO A 52 -28.20 1.72 11.46
CA PRO A 52 -27.67 2.82 10.65
C PRO A 52 -26.16 2.71 10.40
N ASN A 53 -25.78 3.37 9.33
CA ASN A 53 -24.43 3.46 8.79
C ASN A 53 -23.36 3.60 9.85
N LEU A 54 -22.48 2.60 9.91
CA LEU A 54 -21.11 2.86 10.33
C LEU A 54 -20.44 3.61 9.17
N PRO A 55 -19.63 4.62 9.47
CA PRO A 55 -18.82 5.21 8.44
C PRO A 55 -18.02 4.10 7.80
N THR A 56 -18.11 3.98 6.50
CA THR A 56 -17.09 3.35 5.71
C THR A 56 -15.77 3.94 6.19
N THR A 57 -15.02 3.18 6.96
CA THR A 57 -13.60 3.39 6.95
C THR A 57 -13.19 2.99 5.52
N THR A 58 -13.41 3.91 4.59
CA THR A 58 -12.48 4.00 3.50
C THR A 58 -11.14 3.98 4.22
N GLN A 59 -10.39 2.91 4.05
CA GLN A 59 -8.97 3.02 4.22
C GLN A 59 -8.62 4.28 3.45
N SER A 60 -8.52 5.39 4.18
CA SER A 60 -8.10 6.62 3.58
C SER A 60 -6.77 6.27 2.97
N ALA A 61 -6.70 6.28 1.66
CA ALA A 61 -5.44 6.31 0.98
C ALA A 61 -4.66 7.39 1.70
N ASP A 62 -3.62 7.00 2.41
CA ASP A 62 -2.80 7.93 3.15
C ASP A 62 -2.43 9.07 2.21
N PRO A 63 -2.86 10.30 2.44
CA PRO A 63 -2.40 11.42 1.63
C PRO A 63 -0.95 11.62 1.98
N ALA A 64 -0.09 11.44 1.02
CA ALA A 64 1.34 11.33 1.15
C ALA A 64 2.09 12.64 1.29
N ALA A 65 3.31 12.52 1.72
CA ALA A 65 4.25 13.58 2.00
C ALA A 65 5.36 13.75 0.96
N PRO A 66 5.93 14.90 0.84
CA PRO A 66 7.11 15.14 0.05
C PRO A 66 8.42 15.17 0.84
N PRO A 67 9.50 15.18 0.14
CA PRO A 67 10.83 14.76 0.52
C PRO A 67 11.81 15.87 0.95
N ALA A 68 12.87 15.53 1.61
CA ALA A 68 14.05 16.31 1.88
C ALA A 68 15.34 15.47 1.85
N LEU A 69 16.41 16.10 1.71
CA LEU A 69 17.68 15.79 1.09
C LEU A 69 18.70 14.93 1.83
N ALA A 70 19.55 14.34 1.07
CA ALA A 70 20.57 13.37 1.41
C ALA A 70 21.97 13.96 1.63
N GLY A 71 22.83 13.22 2.24
CA GLY A 71 24.25 13.46 2.31
C GLY A 71 25.07 12.23 1.96
N PRO A 72 26.36 12.39 1.80
CA PRO A 72 27.20 11.43 1.12
C PRO A 72 27.52 10.18 1.93
N ALA A 73 27.65 9.07 1.22
CA ALA A 73 28.28 7.86 1.72
C ALA A 73 29.77 7.93 1.44
N ALA A 74 30.59 7.62 2.44
CA ALA A 74 32.00 7.44 2.23
C ALA A 74 32.28 6.11 1.53
N ASN A 75 33.05 6.16 0.48
CA ASN A 75 33.53 5.00 -0.24
C ASN A 75 34.50 4.17 0.58
N THR A 76 34.30 2.87 0.64
CA THR A 76 35.40 1.92 0.68
C THR A 76 35.02 0.72 -0.18
N ASN A 77 35.76 0.58 -1.27
CA ASN A 77 35.68 -0.57 -2.16
C ASN A 77 36.26 -1.81 -1.50
N THR A 78 35.50 -2.90 -1.44
CA THR A 78 35.94 -4.25 -1.81
C THR A 78 34.78 -5.22 -1.61
N PRO A 79 34.49 -6.16 -2.55
CA PRO A 79 33.52 -7.23 -2.29
C PRO A 79 34.04 -8.15 -1.18
N PRO A 80 33.23 -8.61 -0.24
CA PRO A 80 33.66 -9.56 0.76
C PRO A 80 33.85 -10.94 0.13
N SER A 81 35.06 -11.24 -0.32
CA SER A 81 35.57 -12.60 -0.35
C SER A 81 35.84 -12.97 1.10
N GLY A 82 35.13 -14.00 1.60
CA GLY A 82 35.27 -14.42 3.01
C GLY A 82 36.69 -14.60 3.45
N ASP A 83 37.13 -13.71 4.32
CA ASP A 83 38.08 -14.01 5.35
C ASP A 83 37.97 -13.01 6.51
N GLN A 84 38.46 -13.39 7.65
CA GLN A 84 38.29 -12.80 8.96
C GLN A 84 38.68 -11.29 8.99
N GLY A 85 37.82 -10.44 9.52
CA GLY A 85 38.15 -9.03 9.88
C GLY A 85 37.99 -8.02 8.75
N GLY A 86 36.96 -8.15 7.94
CA GLY A 86 36.62 -7.12 6.96
C GLY A 86 36.31 -5.75 7.60
N PRO A 87 36.59 -4.64 6.91
CA PRO A 87 36.29 -3.31 7.43
C PRO A 87 34.80 -3.16 7.75
N ASP A 88 34.51 -2.47 8.83
CA ASP A 88 33.15 -2.18 9.27
C ASP A 88 32.32 -1.60 8.12
N ILE A 89 31.16 -2.21 7.81
CA ILE A 89 30.27 -1.72 6.78
C ILE A 89 29.70 -0.37 7.25
N VAL A 90 29.98 0.69 6.51
CA VAL A 90 29.43 2.03 6.75
C VAL A 90 27.96 2.04 6.39
N VAL A 91 27.12 2.39 7.34
CA VAL A 91 25.66 2.36 7.18
C VAL A 91 25.02 3.74 7.30
N THR A 92 23.85 3.87 6.71
CA THR A 92 22.95 5.02 6.82
C THR A 92 22.54 5.28 8.29
N GLY A 93 22.29 6.51 8.67
CA GLY A 93 21.78 6.89 10.02
C GLY A 93 22.53 8.06 10.64
N SER A 94 23.67 8.45 10.08
CA SER A 94 24.51 9.58 10.43
C SER A 94 25.17 10.15 9.17
N ARG A 95 25.55 11.43 9.20
CA ARG A 95 26.41 12.05 8.19
C ARG A 95 27.90 11.76 8.48
N ILE A 96 28.19 11.20 9.62
CA ILE A 96 29.49 10.74 10.05
C ILE A 96 29.54 9.21 9.88
N THR A 97 30.60 8.73 9.27
CA THR A 97 30.80 7.31 8.95
C THR A 97 30.73 6.42 10.20
N SER A 98 29.85 5.41 10.23
CA SER A 98 29.77 4.42 11.30
C SER A 98 29.22 3.08 10.81
N ALA A 99 29.57 1.97 11.45
CA ALA A 99 29.05 0.65 11.13
C ALA A 99 27.72 0.35 11.86
N GLY A 100 26.84 -0.52 11.33
CA GLY A 100 25.46 -0.77 11.78
C GLY A 100 25.31 -1.04 13.27
N PHE A 101 26.06 -1.99 13.85
CA PHE A 101 26.07 -2.23 15.31
C PHE A 101 26.85 -1.14 16.09
N ASN A 102 27.63 -0.32 15.41
CA ASN A 102 28.43 0.74 16.02
C ASN A 102 27.69 2.10 16.09
N ALA A 103 26.62 2.26 15.31
CA ALA A 103 25.83 3.52 15.30
C ALA A 103 24.97 3.64 16.56
N PRO A 104 24.76 4.87 17.10
CA PRO A 104 23.80 5.10 18.18
C PRO A 104 22.36 4.75 17.81
N THR A 105 21.97 4.95 16.53
CA THR A 105 20.66 4.61 16.00
C THR A 105 20.68 3.19 15.43
N PRO A 106 19.73 2.30 15.82
CA PRO A 106 19.64 0.95 15.28
C PRO A 106 19.53 0.94 13.76
N THR A 107 20.32 0.13 13.08
CA THR A 107 20.31 0.00 11.62
C THR A 107 20.42 -1.47 11.22
N GLN A 108 19.48 -1.94 10.41
CA GLN A 108 19.47 -3.28 9.82
C GLN A 108 20.02 -3.19 8.39
N VAL A 109 20.91 -4.10 8.03
CA VAL A 109 21.53 -4.12 6.70
C VAL A 109 21.18 -5.43 5.98
N LEU A 110 20.69 -5.29 4.74
CA LEU A 110 20.47 -6.38 3.79
C LEU A 110 21.48 -6.27 2.65
N GLY A 111 22.51 -7.11 2.66
CA GLY A 111 23.53 -7.12 1.60
C GLY A 111 23.05 -7.83 0.33
N ALA A 112 23.72 -7.56 -0.82
CA ALA A 112 23.38 -8.13 -2.14
C ALA A 112 23.26 -9.65 -2.13
N ALA A 113 24.13 -10.36 -1.40
CA ALA A 113 24.07 -11.82 -1.31
C ALA A 113 22.77 -12.31 -0.63
N GLN A 114 22.28 -11.61 0.38
CA GLN A 114 21.03 -11.96 1.05
C GLN A 114 19.83 -11.62 0.16
N LEU A 115 19.85 -10.46 -0.50
CA LEU A 115 18.83 -10.07 -1.48
C LEU A 115 18.74 -11.09 -2.61
N ALA A 116 19.88 -11.53 -3.12
CA ALA A 116 19.95 -12.55 -4.17
C ALA A 116 19.43 -13.93 -3.71
N LYS A 117 19.70 -14.36 -2.47
CA LYS A 117 19.21 -15.66 -1.96
C LYS A 117 17.68 -15.74 -1.85
N ASN A 118 17.00 -14.61 -1.64
CA ASN A 118 15.54 -14.54 -1.55
C ASN A 118 14.84 -14.75 -2.90
N ALA A 119 15.55 -14.61 -4.03
CA ALA A 119 15.05 -14.91 -5.38
C ALA A 119 13.75 -14.16 -5.80
N GLU A 120 13.39 -13.10 -5.12
CA GLU A 120 12.22 -12.26 -5.44
C GLU A 120 12.48 -11.38 -6.66
N PRO A 121 11.51 -11.20 -7.57
CA PRO A 121 11.65 -10.38 -8.76
C PRO A 121 11.74 -8.88 -8.43
N ASN A 122 11.18 -8.46 -7.29
CA ASN A 122 11.22 -7.10 -6.80
C ASN A 122 11.87 -7.05 -5.41
N ILE A 123 12.95 -6.28 -5.25
CA ILE A 123 13.63 -6.08 -3.96
C ILE A 123 12.67 -5.60 -2.87
N PHE A 124 11.64 -4.85 -3.22
CA PHE A 124 10.60 -4.42 -2.30
C PHE A 124 10.02 -5.61 -1.50
N THR A 125 9.67 -6.71 -2.16
CA THR A 125 9.11 -7.92 -1.52
C THR A 125 10.06 -8.51 -0.48
N THR A 126 11.36 -8.58 -0.78
CA THR A 126 12.37 -9.04 0.18
C THR A 126 12.49 -8.11 1.38
N VAL A 127 12.54 -6.79 1.15
CA VAL A 127 12.77 -5.82 2.23
C VAL A 127 11.56 -5.71 3.15
N THR A 128 10.32 -5.82 2.65
CA THR A 128 9.09 -5.80 3.46
C THR A 128 8.92 -7.01 4.38
N GLN A 129 9.69 -8.08 4.19
CA GLN A 129 9.72 -9.20 5.13
C GLN A 129 10.33 -8.83 6.48
N LEU A 130 11.11 -7.74 6.55
CA LEU A 130 11.65 -7.24 7.83
C LEU A 130 10.52 -6.93 8.81
N PRO A 131 10.60 -7.40 10.07
CA PRO A 131 9.55 -7.21 11.07
C PRO A 131 9.22 -5.75 11.39
N SER A 132 10.17 -4.83 11.24
CA SER A 132 10.00 -3.39 11.47
C SER A 132 9.21 -2.67 10.35
N LEU A 133 9.12 -3.28 9.14
CA LEU A 133 8.42 -2.71 7.98
C LEU A 133 6.95 -3.14 7.93
N GLN A 134 6.17 -2.65 8.89
CA GLN A 134 4.73 -2.94 9.02
C GLN A 134 3.90 -1.87 8.31
N GLY A 135 2.86 -2.29 7.57
CA GLY A 135 1.98 -1.38 6.85
C GLY A 135 2.56 -0.82 5.54
N SER A 136 3.58 -1.44 4.98
CA SER A 136 4.10 -1.14 3.64
C SER A 136 3.06 -1.47 2.57
N THR A 137 3.08 -0.76 1.44
CA THR A 137 2.13 -0.95 0.33
C THR A 137 2.85 -1.54 -0.89
N GLY A 138 2.17 -2.43 -1.62
CA GLY A 138 2.73 -3.12 -2.78
C GLY A 138 1.63 -3.69 -3.69
N ALA A 139 1.96 -4.73 -4.47
CA ALA A 139 1.07 -5.32 -5.47
C ALA A 139 -0.23 -5.91 -4.89
N THR A 140 -0.23 -6.36 -3.63
CA THR A 140 -1.40 -6.93 -2.94
C THR A 140 -2.26 -5.89 -2.22
N THR A 141 -1.85 -4.63 -2.16
CA THR A 141 -2.59 -3.57 -1.47
C THR A 141 -3.28 -2.64 -2.46
N ASN A 142 -4.35 -1.95 -2.01
CA ASN A 142 -5.15 -1.02 -2.82
C ASN A 142 -5.83 -1.67 -4.06
N THR A 143 -5.90 -2.99 -4.14
CA THR A 143 -6.50 -3.71 -5.27
C THR A 143 -8.01 -3.50 -5.41
N ASN A 144 -8.68 -3.06 -4.35
CA ASN A 144 -10.10 -2.71 -4.33
C ASN A 144 -10.39 -1.22 -4.63
N SER A 145 -9.36 -0.42 -4.93
CA SER A 145 -9.55 1.01 -5.22
C SER A 145 -9.81 1.27 -6.70
N THR A 146 -10.83 2.07 -7.00
CA THR A 146 -11.16 2.53 -8.36
C THR A 146 -10.42 3.82 -8.73
N SER A 147 -10.05 4.66 -7.73
CA SER A 147 -9.63 6.05 -7.99
C SER A 147 -8.26 6.42 -7.47
N SER A 148 -7.63 5.63 -6.58
CA SER A 148 -6.39 6.05 -5.90
C SER A 148 -5.16 6.10 -6.79
N GLY A 149 -5.10 5.30 -7.86
CA GLY A 149 -3.91 5.13 -8.69
C GLY A 149 -2.71 4.53 -7.95
N GLN A 150 -2.90 4.00 -6.74
CA GLN A 150 -1.83 3.42 -5.91
C GLN A 150 -1.63 1.91 -6.12
N GLN A 151 -2.42 1.29 -6.98
CA GLN A 151 -2.32 -0.12 -7.31
C GLN A 151 -0.93 -0.41 -7.88
N GLY A 152 -0.28 -1.45 -7.34
CA GLY A 152 1.08 -1.83 -7.72
C GLY A 152 2.17 -0.82 -7.32
N LEU A 153 1.86 0.24 -6.55
CA LEU A 153 2.86 1.15 -5.97
C LEU A 153 3.58 0.47 -4.82
N SER A 154 4.90 0.34 -4.93
CA SER A 154 5.76 -0.24 -3.89
C SER A 154 6.37 0.85 -3.01
N SER A 155 5.98 0.90 -1.73
CA SER A 155 6.54 1.88 -0.77
C SER A 155 6.57 1.35 0.66
N PHE A 156 7.56 1.81 1.45
CA PHE A 156 7.82 1.31 2.79
C PHE A 156 7.12 2.11 3.88
N SER A 157 6.70 1.39 4.93
CA SER A 157 6.22 1.97 6.18
C SER A 157 6.97 1.33 7.36
N LEU A 158 7.73 2.12 8.11
CA LEU A 158 8.40 1.67 9.32
C LEU A 158 7.48 1.78 10.53
N ARG A 159 7.43 0.69 11.33
CA ARG A 159 6.69 0.60 12.59
C ARG A 159 5.21 1.00 12.48
N GLY A 160 4.60 0.83 11.30
CA GLY A 160 3.19 1.15 11.05
C GLY A 160 2.86 2.64 10.96
N LEU A 161 3.87 3.54 10.97
CA LEU A 161 3.64 4.99 10.96
C LEU A 161 3.17 5.56 9.63
N GLY A 162 3.04 4.71 8.61
CA GLY A 162 2.64 5.08 7.24
C GLY A 162 3.83 5.38 6.33
N THR A 163 3.61 5.23 5.03
CA THR A 163 4.66 5.41 4.00
C THR A 163 5.18 6.84 3.95
N ILE A 164 4.34 7.82 4.32
CA ILE A 164 4.66 9.25 4.36
C ILE A 164 5.59 9.66 5.53
N ARG A 165 5.83 8.78 6.48
CA ARG A 165 6.73 9.02 7.64
C ARG A 165 7.95 8.11 7.61
N THR A 166 8.19 7.46 6.45
CA THR A 166 9.35 6.63 6.17
C THR A 166 10.09 7.19 4.97
N LEU A 167 11.28 7.71 5.18
CA LEU A 167 12.07 8.29 4.10
C LEU A 167 12.76 7.18 3.30
N THR A 168 12.52 7.14 1.98
CA THR A 168 13.21 6.23 1.06
C THR A 168 14.21 6.99 0.21
N LEU A 169 15.43 6.47 0.12
CA LEU A 169 16.56 7.09 -0.59
C LEU A 169 17.19 6.09 -1.58
N LEU A 170 17.81 6.64 -2.62
CA LEU A 170 18.70 5.93 -3.54
C LEU A 170 20.08 6.60 -3.48
N ASP A 171 21.12 5.86 -3.06
CA ASP A 171 22.47 6.36 -2.80
C ASP A 171 22.55 7.56 -1.83
N GLY A 172 21.67 7.56 -0.82
CA GLY A 172 21.55 8.65 0.11
C GLY A 172 20.85 9.88 -0.44
N GLN A 173 20.39 9.87 -1.67
CA GLN A 173 19.69 10.95 -2.36
C GLN A 173 18.19 10.66 -2.43
N ARG A 174 17.38 11.71 -2.48
CA ARG A 174 15.95 11.58 -2.64
C ARG A 174 15.58 11.19 -4.05
N VAL A 175 14.33 10.72 -4.21
CA VAL A 175 13.76 10.36 -5.49
C VAL A 175 12.39 11.01 -5.62
N VAL A 176 12.10 11.56 -6.79
CA VAL A 176 10.81 12.21 -7.08
C VAL A 176 9.64 11.27 -6.81
N GLY A 177 8.58 11.79 -6.18
CA GLY A 177 7.38 11.02 -5.87
C GLY A 177 6.67 10.47 -7.11
N ALA A 178 6.04 9.30 -6.97
CA ALA A 178 5.41 8.54 -8.04
C ALA A 178 3.88 8.75 -8.17
N ASN A 179 3.30 9.59 -7.33
CA ASN A 179 1.88 9.92 -7.38
C ASN A 179 1.63 11.27 -6.67
N VAL A 180 0.40 11.79 -6.71
CA VAL A 180 0.00 13.05 -6.03
C VAL A 180 0.35 13.06 -4.55
N THR A 181 0.62 11.90 -3.98
CA THR A 181 0.99 11.75 -2.58
C THR A 181 2.49 11.96 -2.33
N GLY A 182 3.33 12.04 -3.37
CA GLY A 182 4.77 12.33 -3.27
C GLY A 182 5.66 11.17 -2.84
N VAL A 183 5.11 9.96 -2.64
CA VAL A 183 5.88 8.77 -2.22
C VAL A 183 6.59 8.17 -3.44
N PRO A 184 7.91 7.85 -3.38
CA PRO A 184 8.61 7.19 -4.48
C PRO A 184 8.16 5.74 -4.64
N ASP A 185 8.15 5.24 -5.88
CA ASP A 185 7.91 3.84 -6.22
C ASP A 185 9.22 3.07 -6.27
N ILE A 186 9.42 2.14 -5.33
CA ILE A 186 10.65 1.33 -5.24
C ILE A 186 10.85 0.47 -6.50
N SER A 187 9.75 0.11 -7.17
CA SER A 187 9.81 -0.64 -8.44
C SER A 187 10.50 0.13 -9.56
N GLN A 188 10.72 1.44 -9.41
CA GLN A 188 11.44 2.29 -10.37
C GLN A 188 12.96 2.36 -10.11
N PHE A 189 13.49 1.65 -9.09
CA PHE A 189 14.92 1.68 -8.74
C PHE A 189 15.72 0.64 -9.53
N PRO A 190 17.05 0.86 -9.80
CA PRO A 190 17.92 -0.07 -10.53
C PRO A 190 18.35 -1.24 -9.64
N GLN A 191 17.51 -2.28 -9.53
CA GLN A 191 17.61 -3.31 -8.49
C GLN A 191 18.84 -4.22 -8.64
N LEU A 192 19.27 -4.54 -9.89
CA LEU A 192 20.43 -5.42 -10.13
C LEU A 192 21.74 -4.82 -9.62
N LEU A 193 21.86 -3.50 -9.60
CA LEU A 193 23.05 -2.79 -9.12
C LEU A 193 23.03 -2.50 -7.62
N VAL A 194 21.94 -2.80 -6.90
CA VAL A 194 21.88 -2.61 -5.44
C VAL A 194 22.88 -3.52 -4.74
N GLN A 195 23.83 -2.91 -4.05
CA GLN A 195 24.85 -3.58 -3.23
C GLN A 195 24.31 -3.93 -1.84
N ARG A 196 23.47 -3.04 -1.27
CA ARG A 196 22.82 -3.26 0.02
C ARG A 196 21.64 -2.32 0.22
N VAL A 197 20.78 -2.67 1.16
CA VAL A 197 19.70 -1.81 1.66
C VAL A 197 19.92 -1.59 3.15
N ASP A 198 20.04 -0.34 3.55
CA ASP A 198 20.17 0.09 4.94
C ASP A 198 18.79 0.52 5.46
N VAL A 199 18.32 -0.10 6.55
CA VAL A 199 17.06 0.23 7.20
C VAL A 199 17.34 0.80 8.59
N VAL A 200 17.24 2.11 8.72
CA VAL A 200 17.42 2.85 9.98
C VAL A 200 16.08 2.92 10.70
N THR A 201 15.96 2.27 11.84
CA THR A 201 14.70 2.16 12.60
C THR A 201 14.64 3.19 13.72
N GLY A 202 14.60 4.46 13.39
CA GLY A 202 14.50 5.54 14.38
C GLY A 202 14.55 6.92 13.75
N GLY A 203 14.22 7.93 14.52
CA GLY A 203 14.19 9.29 14.03
C GLY A 203 15.52 9.76 13.45
N ALA A 204 15.50 10.22 12.22
CA ALA A 204 16.68 10.62 11.47
C ALA A 204 16.51 11.99 10.77
N SER A 205 15.48 12.78 11.13
CA SER A 205 15.22 14.08 10.50
C SER A 205 16.35 15.10 10.68
N ALA A 206 17.12 15.01 11.77
CA ALA A 206 18.28 15.89 11.97
C ALA A 206 19.38 15.64 10.92
N SER A 207 19.58 14.38 10.51
CA SER A 207 20.59 14.01 9.51
C SER A 207 20.06 14.06 8.07
N TYR A 208 18.78 13.69 7.83
CA TYR A 208 18.22 13.50 6.49
C TYR A 208 17.03 14.39 6.14
N GLY A 209 16.63 15.30 7.05
CA GLY A 209 15.51 16.23 6.85
C GLY A 209 14.14 15.61 7.16
N SER A 210 13.08 16.23 6.64
CA SER A 210 11.67 15.83 6.83
C SER A 210 11.41 14.35 6.49
N ASP A 211 10.33 13.79 7.00
CA ASP A 211 9.77 12.47 6.68
C ASP A 211 10.51 11.27 7.28
N ALA A 212 11.73 11.45 7.76
CA ALA A 212 12.48 10.45 8.49
C ALA A 212 12.02 10.33 9.96
N VAL A 213 10.71 10.23 10.18
CA VAL A 213 10.06 10.14 11.50
C VAL A 213 10.12 8.71 12.04
N GLY A 214 9.65 7.73 11.26
CA GLY A 214 9.75 6.31 11.56
C GLY A 214 11.15 5.75 11.27
N GLY A 215 11.89 6.41 10.39
CA GLY A 215 13.23 6.03 9.98
C GLY A 215 13.50 6.27 8.49
N VAL A 216 14.56 5.60 8.00
CA VAL A 216 15.05 5.72 6.63
C VAL A 216 15.28 4.34 6.03
N VAL A 217 14.89 4.16 4.76
CA VAL A 217 15.29 3.00 3.95
C VAL A 217 16.14 3.51 2.79
N ASN A 218 17.42 3.17 2.76
CA ASN A 218 18.37 3.67 1.77
C ASN A 218 18.93 2.53 0.93
N PHE A 219 18.73 2.61 -0.37
CA PHE A 219 19.29 1.70 -1.37
C PHE A 219 20.65 2.22 -1.82
N ILE A 220 21.68 1.41 -1.64
CA ILE A 220 23.04 1.76 -2.03
C ILE A 220 23.43 0.93 -3.25
N THR A 221 23.76 1.61 -4.36
CA THR A 221 24.22 0.97 -5.58
C THR A 221 25.73 0.70 -5.53
N ASP A 222 26.17 -0.26 -6.34
CA ASP A 222 27.58 -0.52 -6.58
C ASP A 222 28.10 0.46 -7.64
N LYS A 223 28.67 1.58 -7.20
CA LYS A 223 29.07 2.72 -8.04
C LYS A 223 30.34 2.46 -8.90
N HIS A 224 31.03 1.36 -8.63
CA HIS A 224 32.25 0.98 -9.34
C HIS A 224 32.20 -0.48 -9.80
N PHE A 225 30.99 -0.92 -10.22
CA PHE A 225 30.81 -2.27 -10.71
C PHE A 225 31.69 -2.54 -11.94
N GLU A 226 32.52 -3.57 -11.86
CA GLU A 226 33.37 -4.04 -12.94
C GLU A 226 32.90 -5.39 -13.47
N GLY A 227 32.81 -5.53 -14.79
CA GLY A 227 32.48 -6.76 -15.48
C GLY A 227 31.05 -6.77 -16.03
N PHE A 228 30.46 -7.94 -16.11
CA PHE A 228 29.10 -8.17 -16.62
C PHE A 228 28.33 -9.10 -15.70
N LYS A 229 27.13 -8.75 -15.32
CA LYS A 229 26.19 -9.63 -14.61
C LYS A 229 24.83 -9.64 -15.28
N ALA A 230 24.19 -10.80 -15.25
CA ALA A 230 22.84 -10.98 -15.76
C ALA A 230 22.05 -11.95 -14.88
N ASN A 231 20.75 -11.75 -14.83
CA ASN A 231 19.81 -12.60 -14.12
C ASN A 231 18.58 -12.84 -15.01
N ALA A 232 18.18 -14.11 -15.15
CA ALA A 232 16.93 -14.50 -15.78
C ALA A 232 16.18 -15.39 -14.81
N ALA A 233 14.94 -15.03 -14.49
CA ALA A 233 14.11 -15.76 -13.53
C ALA A 233 12.67 -15.88 -14.01
N GLY A 234 11.96 -16.82 -13.42
CA GLY A 234 10.53 -17.01 -13.59
C GLY A 234 9.93 -17.69 -12.39
N GLY A 235 8.61 -17.62 -12.29
CA GLY A 235 7.87 -18.19 -11.18
C GLY A 235 6.39 -18.33 -11.48
N LEU A 236 5.68 -19.04 -10.61
CA LEU A 236 4.22 -19.16 -10.62
C LEU A 236 3.73 -19.72 -9.29
N THR A 237 2.46 -19.42 -8.97
CA THR A 237 1.82 -20.00 -7.78
C THR A 237 1.46 -21.48 -8.01
N THR A 238 1.16 -22.20 -6.92
CA THR A 238 0.61 -23.56 -7.00
C THR A 238 -0.77 -23.62 -7.67
N TYR A 239 -1.44 -22.48 -7.82
CA TYR A 239 -2.74 -22.34 -8.48
C TYR A 239 -2.63 -22.10 -9.99
N GLY A 240 -1.40 -21.96 -10.51
CA GLY A 240 -1.15 -21.74 -11.94
C GLY A 240 -1.38 -20.30 -12.42
N ASP A 241 -1.47 -19.38 -11.51
CA ASP A 241 -1.56 -17.93 -11.75
C ASP A 241 -0.29 -17.19 -11.28
N ASP A 242 -0.30 -15.86 -11.40
CA ASP A 242 0.83 -14.95 -11.06
C ASP A 242 2.14 -15.40 -11.72
N GLY A 243 2.07 -15.72 -13.01
CA GLY A 243 3.28 -16.09 -13.76
C GLY A 243 4.27 -14.94 -13.82
N GLU A 244 5.51 -15.16 -13.37
CA GLU A 244 6.59 -14.17 -13.35
C GLU A 244 7.62 -14.42 -14.44
N ALA A 245 8.19 -13.33 -14.96
CA ALA A 245 9.34 -13.36 -15.86
C ALA A 245 10.24 -12.14 -15.65
N LEU A 246 11.46 -12.36 -15.16
CA LEU A 246 12.45 -11.33 -14.88
C LEU A 246 13.66 -11.49 -15.78
N LEU A 247 14.08 -10.41 -16.42
CA LEU A 247 15.34 -10.30 -17.18
C LEU A 247 16.08 -9.06 -16.73
N GLN A 248 17.33 -9.23 -16.30
CA GLN A 248 18.18 -8.16 -15.82
C GLN A 248 19.59 -8.33 -16.37
N ALA A 249 20.23 -7.23 -16.76
CA ALA A 249 21.65 -7.21 -17.15
C ALA A 249 22.31 -5.92 -16.70
N ALA A 250 23.58 -6.01 -16.30
CA ALA A 250 24.41 -4.87 -16.00
C ALA A 250 25.84 -5.10 -16.49
N ALA A 251 26.49 -4.00 -16.93
CA ALA A 251 27.87 -3.98 -17.36
C ALA A 251 28.56 -2.74 -16.80
N GLY A 252 29.81 -2.90 -16.38
CA GLY A 252 30.64 -1.82 -15.90
C GLY A 252 32.09 -1.99 -16.31
N LYS A 253 32.77 -0.89 -16.60
CA LYS A 253 34.18 -0.90 -16.98
C LYS A 253 34.87 0.43 -16.73
N SER A 254 36.11 0.33 -16.24
CA SER A 254 37.02 1.46 -16.12
C SER A 254 37.89 1.65 -17.36
N PHE A 255 38.16 2.89 -17.70
CA PHE A 255 38.98 3.37 -18.84
C PHE A 255 39.96 4.42 -18.33
N LEU A 256 40.88 4.85 -19.19
CA LEU A 256 41.87 5.91 -18.90
C LEU A 256 42.68 5.62 -17.61
N ASP A 257 43.24 4.44 -17.52
CA ASP A 257 44.02 3.96 -16.37
C ASP A 257 43.20 4.00 -15.02
N GLY A 258 41.89 3.68 -15.10
CA GLY A 258 40.99 3.64 -13.97
C GLY A 258 40.26 4.96 -13.68
N ARG A 259 40.63 6.07 -14.35
CA ARG A 259 40.07 7.39 -14.04
C ARG A 259 38.67 7.63 -14.59
N LEU A 260 38.22 6.91 -15.59
CA LEU A 260 36.87 7.00 -16.13
C LEU A 260 36.17 5.70 -15.91
N HIS A 261 35.12 5.69 -15.09
CA HIS A 261 34.27 4.55 -14.88
C HIS A 261 32.91 4.73 -15.55
N VAL A 262 32.42 3.71 -16.23
CA VAL A 262 31.10 3.71 -16.89
C VAL A 262 30.38 2.44 -16.50
N GLU A 263 29.15 2.57 -16.00
CA GLU A 263 28.27 1.43 -15.72
C GLU A 263 26.87 1.67 -16.28
N VAL A 264 26.24 0.59 -16.70
CA VAL A 264 24.86 0.58 -17.22
C VAL A 264 24.12 -0.65 -16.74
N SER A 265 22.81 -0.51 -16.49
CA SER A 265 21.93 -1.66 -16.28
C SER A 265 20.59 -1.48 -16.97
N GLY A 266 19.98 -2.61 -17.32
CA GLY A 266 18.65 -2.69 -17.87
C GLY A 266 17.88 -3.86 -17.23
N GLU A 267 16.61 -3.65 -16.95
CA GLU A 267 15.75 -4.61 -16.30
C GLU A 267 14.37 -4.63 -16.94
N TYR A 268 13.81 -5.82 -17.10
CA TYR A 268 12.41 -6.04 -17.44
C TYR A 268 11.82 -7.10 -16.52
N ASP A 269 10.66 -6.83 -15.95
CA ASP A 269 9.93 -7.70 -15.04
C ASP A 269 8.46 -7.71 -15.41
N HIS A 270 7.89 -8.91 -15.50
CA HIS A 270 6.47 -9.14 -15.69
C HIS A 270 5.95 -10.02 -14.56
N GLN A 271 4.97 -9.54 -13.82
CA GLN A 271 4.22 -10.28 -12.81
C GLN A 271 2.76 -10.32 -13.26
N GLY A 272 2.23 -11.54 -13.47
CA GLY A 272 0.88 -11.73 -14.00
C GLY A 272 -0.23 -11.34 -13.04
N GLY A 273 0.09 -11.21 -11.76
CA GLY A 273 -0.86 -10.94 -10.69
C GLY A 273 -1.86 -12.08 -10.47
N VAL A 274 -2.76 -11.88 -9.52
CA VAL A 274 -3.88 -12.78 -9.28
C VAL A 274 -5.16 -12.04 -9.64
N PRO A 275 -5.69 -12.27 -10.86
CA PRO A 275 -6.84 -11.55 -11.37
C PRO A 275 -8.11 -11.90 -10.60
N ALA A 276 -9.10 -11.04 -10.75
CA ALA A 276 -10.43 -11.26 -10.23
C ALA A 276 -11.11 -12.43 -10.93
N GLY A 277 -11.88 -13.22 -10.20
CA GLY A 277 -12.86 -14.15 -10.77
C GLY A 277 -14.12 -13.43 -11.22
N GLY A 278 -14.93 -14.06 -12.06
CA GLY A 278 -16.25 -13.53 -12.45
C GLY A 278 -17.30 -13.66 -11.36
N PHE A 279 -18.48 -13.06 -11.56
CA PHE A 279 -19.63 -13.21 -10.67
C PHE A 279 -20.03 -14.69 -10.49
N GLY A 280 -20.03 -15.16 -9.25
CA GLY A 280 -20.48 -16.53 -8.90
C GLY A 280 -19.51 -17.64 -9.27
N GLU A 281 -18.33 -17.33 -9.84
CA GLU A 281 -17.29 -18.32 -10.05
C GLU A 281 -16.46 -18.50 -8.77
N GLN A 282 -15.93 -19.72 -8.59
CA GLN A 282 -14.99 -19.97 -7.49
C GLN A 282 -13.75 -19.10 -7.70
N MET A 283 -13.49 -18.29 -6.70
CA MET A 283 -12.55 -17.19 -6.78
C MET A 283 -11.12 -17.64 -6.88
N ALA A 284 -10.36 -16.83 -7.59
CA ALA A 284 -8.90 -16.84 -7.58
C ALA A 284 -8.34 -18.26 -7.65
N ASN A 285 -8.78 -19.03 -8.67
CA ASN A 285 -8.26 -20.36 -9.00
C ASN A 285 -8.32 -21.40 -7.86
N GLY A 286 -9.35 -21.36 -7.01
CA GLY A 286 -9.56 -22.36 -5.96
C GLY A 286 -8.99 -21.99 -4.57
N ARG A 287 -8.74 -20.73 -4.31
CA ARG A 287 -8.43 -20.25 -2.96
C ARG A 287 -9.67 -20.26 -2.08
N HIS A 288 -9.83 -21.29 -1.27
CA HIS A 288 -11.06 -21.58 -0.51
C HIS A 288 -11.37 -20.64 0.66
N TRP A 289 -10.40 -19.81 1.06
CA TRP A 289 -10.53 -18.88 2.20
C TRP A 289 -11.27 -17.58 1.85
N TYR A 290 -11.58 -17.38 0.60
CA TYR A 290 -12.23 -16.16 0.13
C TYR A 290 -13.67 -16.07 0.64
N ASN A 291 -14.06 -14.88 1.15
CA ASN A 291 -15.39 -14.60 1.71
C ASN A 291 -15.77 -15.51 2.88
N THR A 292 -14.83 -15.81 3.77
CA THR A 292 -15.04 -16.72 4.92
C THR A 292 -15.33 -15.99 6.22
N ALA A 293 -15.27 -14.67 6.29
CA ALA A 293 -15.56 -13.92 7.52
C ALA A 293 -16.03 -12.50 7.22
N THR A 294 -17.17 -12.13 7.75
CA THR A 294 -17.74 -10.77 7.66
C THR A 294 -18.19 -10.30 9.04
N LEU A 295 -17.84 -9.07 9.39
CA LEU A 295 -18.35 -8.42 10.59
C LEU A 295 -19.73 -7.86 10.31
N VAL A 296 -20.75 -8.50 10.87
CA VAL A 296 -22.14 -8.05 10.72
C VAL A 296 -22.64 -7.32 11.96
N ASN A 297 -23.36 -6.21 11.75
CA ASN A 297 -23.99 -5.44 12.81
C ASN A 297 -25.44 -5.94 13.03
N THR A 298 -25.79 -6.35 14.24
CA THR A 298 -27.16 -6.76 14.58
C THR A 298 -28.11 -5.57 14.75
N GLY A 299 -27.61 -4.35 14.84
CA GLY A 299 -28.38 -3.16 15.19
C GLY A 299 -28.84 -3.12 16.65
N GLN A 300 -28.48 -4.10 17.46
CA GLN A 300 -28.90 -4.22 18.87
C GLN A 300 -27.78 -3.73 19.77
N THR A 301 -28.04 -2.69 20.56
CA THR A 301 -27.02 -2.10 21.46
C THR A 301 -27.29 -2.33 22.93
N ASN A 302 -28.52 -2.71 23.32
CA ASN A 302 -28.94 -2.80 24.72
C ASN A 302 -30.03 -3.90 24.93
N ASN A 303 -29.76 -5.11 24.45
CA ASN A 303 -30.69 -6.24 24.65
C ASN A 303 -30.00 -7.47 25.28
N GLY A 304 -28.79 -7.29 25.83
CA GLY A 304 -27.98 -8.37 26.40
C GLY A 304 -27.32 -9.28 25.36
N SER A 305 -27.37 -8.92 24.05
CA SER A 305 -26.71 -9.66 22.94
C SER A 305 -25.60 -8.83 22.32
N PRO A 306 -24.60 -9.47 21.69
CA PRO A 306 -23.54 -8.74 20.97
C PRO A 306 -24.12 -7.87 19.86
N GLN A 307 -23.65 -6.64 19.73
CA GLN A 307 -23.98 -5.78 18.61
C GLN A 307 -23.35 -6.29 17.30
N TYR A 308 -22.11 -6.76 17.38
CA TYR A 308 -21.38 -7.28 16.24
C TYR A 308 -21.20 -8.79 16.35
N LEU A 309 -21.34 -9.46 15.20
CA LEU A 309 -21.13 -10.90 15.07
C LEU A 309 -20.15 -11.16 13.92
N LEU A 310 -19.22 -12.09 14.11
CA LEU A 310 -18.40 -12.62 13.05
C LEU A 310 -19.12 -13.76 12.35
N LYS A 311 -19.46 -13.59 11.07
CA LYS A 311 -20.22 -14.57 10.27
C LYS A 311 -19.48 -14.93 9.00
N ASP A 312 -19.46 -16.22 8.71
CA ASP A 312 -19.00 -16.75 7.44
C ASP A 312 -20.07 -16.53 6.36
N HIS A 313 -19.62 -16.24 5.13
CA HIS A 313 -20.47 -16.15 3.94
C HIS A 313 -21.63 -15.14 4.05
N ALA A 314 -21.47 -14.08 4.84
CA ALA A 314 -22.43 -13.00 4.88
C ALA A 314 -22.24 -12.09 3.63
N GLN A 315 -23.33 -11.79 2.94
CA GLN A 315 -23.32 -11.03 1.69
C GLN A 315 -24.34 -9.89 1.71
N ALA A 316 -24.00 -8.80 1.03
CA ALA A 316 -24.90 -7.67 0.90
C ALA A 316 -26.08 -8.02 -0.03
N TYR A 317 -27.28 -8.05 0.52
CA TYR A 317 -28.48 -8.46 -0.24
C TYR A 317 -28.94 -7.40 -1.25
N GLN A 318 -28.63 -6.14 -1.03
CA GLN A 318 -29.00 -5.06 -1.94
C GLN A 318 -28.37 -5.16 -3.33
N TYR A 319 -27.31 -5.95 -3.46
CA TYR A 319 -26.52 -6.10 -4.69
C TYR A 319 -26.70 -7.47 -5.33
N THR A 320 -27.97 -7.94 -5.42
CA THR A 320 -28.26 -9.19 -6.10
C THR A 320 -27.91 -9.14 -7.58
N LYS A 321 -27.55 -10.29 -8.15
CA LYS A 321 -27.04 -10.39 -9.52
C LYS A 321 -28.01 -9.88 -10.59
N TYR A 322 -29.30 -10.20 -10.43
CA TYR A 322 -30.35 -9.87 -11.41
C TYR A 322 -31.41 -8.91 -10.88
N GLY A 323 -31.18 -8.35 -9.69
CA GLY A 323 -31.99 -7.32 -9.10
C GLY A 323 -32.99 -7.80 -8.04
N LEU A 324 -33.27 -6.89 -7.12
CA LEU A 324 -34.16 -7.08 -5.97
C LEU A 324 -34.92 -5.78 -5.66
N ILE A 325 -36.19 -5.87 -5.40
CA ILE A 325 -36.96 -4.76 -4.80
C ILE A 325 -36.61 -4.70 -3.32
N THR A 326 -35.98 -3.61 -2.89
CA THR A 326 -35.31 -3.48 -1.59
C THR A 326 -36.16 -2.81 -0.51
N ALA A 327 -37.25 -2.14 -0.89
CA ALA A 327 -38.13 -1.45 0.06
C ALA A 327 -39.56 -1.29 -0.49
N GLY A 328 -40.50 -1.02 0.44
CA GLY A 328 -41.90 -0.79 0.14
C GLY A 328 -42.77 -2.05 0.10
N PRO A 329 -44.04 -1.96 -0.36
CA PRO A 329 -45.00 -3.08 -0.32
C PRO A 329 -44.53 -4.31 -1.13
N LEU A 330 -43.70 -4.13 -2.15
CA LEU A 330 -43.15 -5.23 -2.99
C LEU A 330 -41.77 -5.69 -2.55
N GLN A 331 -41.28 -5.26 -1.40
CA GLN A 331 -39.98 -5.66 -0.86
C GLN A 331 -39.85 -7.19 -0.83
N GLY A 332 -38.68 -7.69 -1.26
CA GLY A 332 -38.40 -9.11 -1.32
C GLY A 332 -38.79 -9.79 -2.64
N THR A 333 -39.21 -9.01 -3.65
CA THR A 333 -39.35 -9.53 -5.01
C THR A 333 -37.99 -9.44 -5.72
N ALA A 334 -37.38 -10.58 -5.98
CA ALA A 334 -36.17 -10.75 -6.78
C ALA A 334 -36.48 -11.18 -8.20
N PHE A 335 -35.48 -11.18 -9.08
CA PHE A 335 -35.63 -11.55 -10.49
C PHE A 335 -34.62 -12.62 -10.86
N ASP A 336 -35.05 -13.59 -11.69
CA ASP A 336 -34.15 -14.60 -12.26
C ASP A 336 -33.40 -14.05 -13.49
N VAL A 337 -32.56 -14.88 -14.11
CA VAL A 337 -31.81 -14.50 -15.32
C VAL A 337 -32.70 -14.04 -16.48
N ASN A 338 -33.95 -14.51 -16.55
CA ASN A 338 -34.92 -14.14 -17.58
C ASN A 338 -35.82 -12.96 -17.18
N GLY A 339 -35.55 -12.33 -16.03
CA GLY A 339 -36.34 -11.22 -15.48
C GLY A 339 -37.66 -11.66 -14.85
N ARG A 340 -37.91 -12.95 -14.58
CA ARG A 340 -39.12 -13.43 -13.95
C ARG A 340 -39.07 -13.15 -12.44
N PRO A 341 -40.14 -12.56 -11.85
CA PRO A 341 -40.18 -12.27 -10.44
C PRO A 341 -40.35 -13.56 -9.60
N PHE A 342 -39.67 -13.61 -8.46
CA PHE A 342 -39.81 -14.67 -7.47
C PHE A 342 -39.63 -14.10 -6.06
N PRO A 343 -40.20 -14.77 -4.99
CA PRO A 343 -39.94 -14.37 -3.62
C PRO A 343 -38.47 -14.59 -3.24
N PHE A 344 -37.75 -13.54 -2.85
CA PHE A 344 -36.34 -13.65 -2.47
C PHE A 344 -36.18 -14.36 -1.12
N ASN A 345 -35.42 -15.42 -1.09
CA ASN A 345 -35.02 -16.08 0.14
C ASN A 345 -33.79 -15.38 0.72
N TYR A 346 -34.00 -14.63 1.79
CA TYR A 346 -32.92 -13.90 2.48
C TYR A 346 -31.97 -14.84 3.26
N GLY A 347 -32.23 -16.14 3.29
CA GLY A 347 -31.42 -17.12 3.98
C GLY A 347 -31.62 -17.08 5.49
N SER A 348 -30.56 -17.44 6.21
CA SER A 348 -30.58 -17.58 7.68
C SER A 348 -29.59 -16.62 8.33
N GLY A 349 -29.97 -15.97 9.41
CA GLY A 349 -29.09 -15.05 10.17
C GLY A 349 -29.79 -14.68 11.50
N GLY A 350 -29.04 -14.28 12.51
CA GLY A 350 -29.46 -14.35 13.92
C GLY A 350 -30.46 -13.33 14.43
N VAL A 351 -30.87 -12.26 13.75
CA VAL A 351 -31.80 -11.24 14.29
C VAL A 351 -32.75 -10.76 13.22
N PRO A 352 -34.09 -10.80 13.47
CA PRO A 352 -35.07 -10.30 12.51
C PRO A 352 -34.89 -8.80 12.23
N ALA A 353 -34.79 -8.40 10.90
CA ALA A 353 -34.88 -7.02 10.51
C ALA A 353 -36.24 -6.47 10.91
N ARG A 354 -36.27 -5.42 11.69
CA ARG A 354 -37.49 -4.69 11.97
C ARG A 354 -37.45 -3.38 11.19
N ASN A 355 -38.35 -3.21 10.27
CA ASN A 355 -38.71 -1.92 9.77
C ASN A 355 -40.13 -1.55 10.23
N ALA A 356 -40.53 -0.29 10.10
CA ALA A 356 -41.86 0.19 10.47
C ALA A 356 -43.00 -0.43 9.64
N ALA A 357 -42.66 -1.13 8.54
CA ALA A 357 -43.61 -1.73 7.59
C ALA A 357 -43.59 -3.25 7.54
N GLY A 358 -42.72 -3.93 8.30
CA GLY A 358 -42.60 -5.37 8.28
C GLY A 358 -41.25 -5.88 8.60
N THR A 359 -41.11 -7.20 8.64
CA THR A 359 -39.87 -7.93 8.92
C THR A 359 -39.23 -8.38 7.60
N VAL A 360 -37.99 -8.01 7.37
CA VAL A 360 -37.12 -8.74 6.46
C VAL A 360 -36.51 -9.86 7.30
N ASN A 361 -36.95 -11.09 7.14
CA ASN A 361 -36.43 -12.21 7.88
C ASN A 361 -35.12 -12.68 7.27
N GLY A 362 -34.08 -12.85 8.06
CA GLY A 362 -32.89 -13.51 7.63
C GLY A 362 -31.65 -12.68 7.49
N CYS A 363 -31.69 -11.37 7.72
CA CYS A 363 -30.56 -10.50 7.47
C CYS A 363 -30.11 -9.70 8.69
N TYR A 364 -28.83 -9.39 8.74
CA TYR A 364 -28.25 -8.36 9.59
C TYR A 364 -28.33 -7.02 8.87
N VAL A 365 -27.79 -5.98 9.45
CA VAL A 365 -27.75 -4.66 8.85
C VAL A 365 -27.05 -4.68 7.47
N GLY A 366 -27.85 -4.79 6.41
CA GLY A 366 -27.35 -4.82 5.03
C GLY A 366 -26.78 -6.16 4.55
N PHE A 367 -26.59 -7.16 5.43
CA PHE A 367 -25.99 -8.46 5.11
C PHE A 367 -26.91 -9.63 5.45
N CYS A 368 -26.92 -10.64 4.59
CA CYS A 368 -27.61 -11.90 4.82
C CYS A 368 -26.64 -13.08 4.70
N VAL A 369 -26.98 -14.20 5.35
CA VAL A 369 -26.20 -15.44 5.31
C VAL A 369 -26.99 -16.53 4.60
N GLY A 370 -26.45 -17.07 3.50
CA GLY A 370 -27.12 -18.07 2.67
C GLY A 370 -28.30 -17.52 1.88
N GLY A 371 -29.29 -18.35 1.55
CA GLY A 371 -30.44 -17.99 0.74
C GLY A 371 -30.13 -17.83 -0.75
N ASP A 372 -30.81 -16.89 -1.42
CA ASP A 372 -30.67 -16.64 -2.87
C ASP A 372 -29.58 -15.61 -3.20
N LEU A 373 -28.65 -15.40 -2.31
CA LEU A 373 -27.54 -14.44 -2.49
C LEU A 373 -26.59 -14.94 -3.57
N SER A 374 -26.65 -14.35 -4.73
CA SER A 374 -25.87 -14.74 -5.92
C SER A 374 -24.83 -13.71 -6.35
N GLY A 375 -24.56 -12.71 -5.54
CA GLY A 375 -23.64 -11.64 -5.91
C GLY A 375 -23.03 -10.93 -4.71
N ASN A 376 -21.86 -11.37 -4.27
CA ASN A 376 -21.06 -10.59 -3.36
C ASN A 376 -20.30 -9.53 -4.16
N VAL A 377 -20.38 -8.26 -3.74
CA VAL A 377 -19.69 -7.12 -4.40
C VAL A 377 -18.16 -7.28 -4.37
N GLY A 378 -17.63 -8.08 -3.44
CA GLY A 378 -16.20 -8.36 -3.37
C GLY A 378 -15.71 -9.53 -4.24
N ILE A 379 -16.63 -10.35 -4.74
CA ILE A 379 -16.30 -11.43 -5.67
C ILE A 379 -15.86 -10.79 -6.98
N GLY A 380 -14.64 -11.09 -7.41
CA GLY A 380 -14.07 -10.49 -8.61
C GLY A 380 -13.12 -9.32 -8.35
N THR A 381 -12.76 -9.02 -7.11
CA THR A 381 -11.67 -8.10 -6.80
C THR A 381 -10.31 -8.75 -7.02
N THR A 382 -9.39 -8.05 -7.67
CA THR A 382 -8.01 -8.50 -7.86
C THR A 382 -7.32 -8.73 -6.51
N LEU A 383 -6.69 -9.89 -6.30
CA LEU A 383 -5.91 -10.19 -5.09
C LEU A 383 -4.51 -9.58 -5.14
N GLN A 384 -3.86 -9.66 -6.29
CA GLN A 384 -2.58 -9.04 -6.57
C GLN A 384 -2.63 -8.39 -7.93
N SER A 385 -2.30 -7.10 -7.99
CA SER A 385 -2.21 -6.35 -9.23
C SER A 385 -1.10 -6.91 -10.13
N PRO A 386 -1.36 -7.19 -11.42
CA PRO A 386 -0.29 -7.46 -12.37
C PRO A 386 0.61 -6.24 -12.49
N ILE A 387 1.90 -6.48 -12.71
CA ILE A 387 2.92 -5.45 -12.85
C ILE A 387 3.80 -5.76 -14.06
N ASP A 388 3.93 -4.77 -14.97
CA ASP A 388 4.98 -4.72 -15.98
C ASP A 388 5.95 -3.60 -15.62
N ARG A 389 7.22 -3.94 -15.40
CA ARG A 389 8.27 -3.01 -15.01
C ARG A 389 9.41 -3.03 -16.01
N ALA A 390 9.84 -1.84 -16.45
CA ALA A 390 11.06 -1.67 -17.23
C ALA A 390 11.90 -0.56 -16.59
N ASN A 391 13.21 -0.80 -16.44
CA ASN A 391 14.15 0.13 -15.82
C ASN A 391 15.45 0.16 -16.64
N GLY A 392 15.98 1.36 -16.85
CA GLY A 392 17.30 1.61 -17.41
C GLY A 392 18.07 2.57 -16.51
N TYR A 393 19.31 2.22 -16.20
CA TYR A 393 20.19 3.03 -15.38
C TYR A 393 21.57 3.14 -16.03
N GLY A 394 22.20 4.30 -15.89
CA GLY A 394 23.57 4.51 -16.29
C GLY A 394 24.29 5.50 -15.38
N ARG A 395 25.56 5.25 -15.11
CA ARG A 395 26.45 6.15 -14.39
C ARG A 395 27.78 6.29 -15.11
N VAL A 396 28.28 7.50 -15.14
CA VAL A 396 29.63 7.85 -15.60
C VAL A 396 30.29 8.60 -14.47
N GLY A 397 31.46 8.13 -14.04
CA GLY A 397 32.32 8.77 -13.05
C GLY A 397 33.69 9.09 -13.64
N PHE A 398 34.28 10.24 -13.34
CA PHE A 398 35.60 10.63 -13.76
C PHE A 398 36.42 11.19 -12.60
N ASP A 399 37.48 10.47 -12.26
CA ASP A 399 38.48 10.91 -11.27
C ASP A 399 39.35 12.02 -11.87
N PHE A 400 39.04 13.25 -11.53
CA PHE A 400 39.83 14.40 -11.98
C PHE A 400 41.09 14.62 -11.14
N ALA A 401 41.13 14.10 -9.94
CA ALA A 401 42.30 14.02 -9.05
C ALA A 401 42.20 12.75 -8.17
N PRO A 402 43.26 12.28 -7.50
CA PRO A 402 43.18 11.15 -6.55
C PRO A 402 42.10 11.38 -5.50
N ASP A 403 41.25 10.39 -5.30
CA ASP A 403 40.10 10.42 -4.37
C ASP A 403 39.09 11.56 -4.64
N ASN A 404 39.04 12.08 -5.90
CA ASN A 404 38.13 13.17 -6.29
C ASN A 404 37.44 12.85 -7.61
N GLU A 405 36.15 12.54 -7.56
CA GLU A 405 35.30 12.15 -8.70
C GLU A 405 34.28 13.23 -9.05
N ILE A 406 34.06 13.46 -10.33
CA ILE A 406 32.79 14.04 -10.83
C ILE A 406 31.98 12.94 -11.48
N TYR A 407 30.66 12.95 -11.28
CA TYR A 407 29.82 11.91 -11.82
C TYR A 407 28.50 12.43 -12.38
N ALA A 408 27.91 11.63 -13.25
CA ALA A 408 26.55 11.83 -13.72
C ALA A 408 25.81 10.48 -13.72
N THR A 409 24.54 10.48 -13.30
CA THR A 409 23.66 9.32 -13.35
C THR A 409 22.37 9.64 -14.06
N VAL A 410 21.84 8.65 -14.73
CA VAL A 410 20.53 8.65 -15.39
C VAL A 410 19.76 7.42 -14.94
N ASN A 411 18.51 7.60 -14.49
CA ASN A 411 17.58 6.51 -14.25
C ASN A 411 16.26 6.79 -14.97
N VAL A 412 15.84 5.87 -15.83
CA VAL A 412 14.58 5.92 -16.58
C VAL A 412 13.79 4.64 -16.29
N ALA A 413 12.58 4.79 -15.79
CA ALA A 413 11.77 3.63 -15.43
C ALA A 413 10.30 3.82 -15.82
N GLN A 414 9.64 2.70 -16.12
CA GLN A 414 8.21 2.62 -16.29
C GLN A 414 7.65 1.44 -15.51
N VAL A 415 6.55 1.69 -14.79
CA VAL A 415 5.77 0.67 -14.10
C VAL A 415 4.33 0.80 -14.57
N LYS A 416 3.78 -0.29 -15.11
CA LYS A 416 2.36 -0.41 -15.45
C LYS A 416 1.74 -1.41 -14.50
N SER A 417 0.54 -1.12 -14.00
CA SER A 417 -0.26 -2.09 -13.28
C SER A 417 -1.72 -2.00 -13.68
N SER A 418 -2.53 -2.95 -13.23
CA SER A 418 -3.98 -2.88 -13.38
C SER A 418 -4.66 -3.57 -12.20
N ASN A 419 -5.94 -3.28 -12.00
CA ASN A 419 -6.79 -4.01 -11.07
C ASN A 419 -8.24 -3.93 -11.46
N GLN A 420 -9.00 -4.94 -11.07
CA GLN A 420 -10.45 -4.92 -11.02
C GLN A 420 -10.87 -4.69 -9.56
N PRO A 421 -11.33 -3.49 -9.18
CA PRO A 421 -11.63 -3.17 -7.78
C PRO A 421 -12.91 -3.85 -7.27
N ASN A 422 -13.85 -4.12 -8.19
CA ASN A 422 -15.09 -4.86 -7.96
C ASN A 422 -15.64 -5.34 -9.32
N PRO A 423 -16.59 -6.29 -9.33
CA PRO A 423 -17.09 -6.89 -10.58
C PRO A 423 -18.01 -5.98 -11.40
N GLY A 424 -18.26 -4.78 -11.01
CA GLY A 424 -19.12 -3.84 -11.76
C GLY A 424 -19.64 -2.70 -10.90
N ALA A 425 -20.44 -1.84 -11.50
CA ALA A 425 -21.04 -0.69 -10.84
C ALA A 425 -22.27 -1.08 -10.05
N SER A 426 -22.10 -1.62 -8.84
CA SER A 426 -23.20 -1.99 -7.96
C SER A 426 -24.03 -0.76 -7.55
N LYS A 427 -25.33 -0.86 -7.65
CA LYS A 427 -26.27 0.23 -7.31
C LYS A 427 -27.36 -0.27 -6.37
N THR A 428 -27.70 0.56 -5.38
CA THR A 428 -28.85 0.37 -4.51
C THR A 428 -29.65 1.68 -4.42
N GLY A 429 -30.89 1.61 -3.94
CA GLY A 429 -31.74 2.79 -3.81
C GLY A 429 -32.17 3.38 -5.15
N LEU A 430 -32.10 2.60 -6.23
CA LEU A 430 -32.62 3.01 -7.54
C LEU A 430 -34.14 3.06 -7.48
N THR A 431 -34.74 4.18 -7.92
CA THR A 431 -36.20 4.29 -8.04
C THR A 431 -36.61 3.85 -9.44
N ILE A 432 -37.35 2.77 -9.55
CA ILE A 432 -37.93 2.28 -10.83
C ILE A 432 -39.41 2.55 -10.85
N GLN A 433 -39.90 3.16 -11.96
CA GLN A 433 -41.31 3.41 -12.16
C GLN A 433 -42.04 2.11 -12.48
N CYS A 434 -43.21 1.86 -11.87
CA CYS A 434 -44.02 0.66 -12.14
C CYS A 434 -44.48 0.58 -13.61
N ALA A 435 -44.71 1.73 -14.27
CA ALA A 435 -45.07 1.83 -15.67
C ALA A 435 -43.91 1.63 -16.65
N ASN A 436 -42.66 1.40 -16.17
CA ASN A 436 -41.49 1.14 -17.01
C ASN A 436 -41.71 -0.16 -17.82
N PRO A 437 -41.56 -0.15 -19.15
CA PRO A 437 -41.78 -1.31 -20.01
C PRO A 437 -40.92 -2.54 -19.69
N PHE A 438 -39.80 -2.37 -19.02
CA PHE A 438 -38.93 -3.47 -18.59
C PHE A 438 -39.42 -4.16 -17.33
N VAL A 439 -40.35 -3.56 -16.57
CA VAL A 439 -40.93 -4.15 -15.39
C VAL A 439 -41.91 -5.26 -15.84
N PRO A 440 -41.79 -6.50 -15.35
CA PRO A 440 -42.72 -7.59 -15.70
C PRO A 440 -44.17 -7.26 -15.38
N ALA A 441 -45.09 -7.71 -16.23
CA ALA A 441 -46.54 -7.43 -16.09
C ALA A 441 -47.10 -7.80 -14.70
N GLU A 442 -46.64 -8.91 -14.13
CA GLU A 442 -47.00 -9.38 -12.79
C GLU A 442 -46.60 -8.36 -11.70
N VAL A 443 -45.41 -7.73 -11.83
CA VAL A 443 -44.95 -6.69 -10.90
C VAL A 443 -45.70 -5.38 -11.13
N GLN A 444 -46.02 -5.01 -12.39
CA GLN A 444 -46.87 -3.85 -12.68
C GLN A 444 -48.26 -4.02 -12.08
N GLN A 445 -48.85 -5.20 -12.19
CA GLN A 445 -50.13 -5.52 -11.54
C GLN A 445 -50.05 -5.45 -10.01
N ALA A 446 -48.94 -6.01 -9.42
CA ALA A 446 -48.71 -5.90 -7.99
C ALA A 446 -48.54 -4.47 -7.48
N CYS A 447 -47.89 -3.59 -8.28
CA CYS A 447 -47.83 -2.14 -8.02
C CYS A 447 -49.26 -1.52 -7.97
N GLY A 448 -50.10 -1.86 -8.96
CA GLY A 448 -51.50 -1.37 -9.00
C GLY A 448 -52.28 -1.83 -7.77
N ASN A 449 -52.17 -3.09 -7.40
CA ASN A 449 -52.81 -3.66 -6.22
C ASN A 449 -52.33 -3.01 -4.91
N ALA A 450 -51.07 -2.62 -4.86
CA ALA A 450 -50.46 -1.95 -3.71
C ALA A 450 -50.64 -0.42 -3.72
N GLY A 451 -51.18 0.15 -4.78
CA GLY A 451 -51.42 1.59 -4.91
C GLY A 451 -50.13 2.42 -5.03
N ILE A 452 -49.02 1.82 -5.53
CA ILE A 452 -47.75 2.49 -5.70
C ILE A 452 -47.42 2.77 -7.18
N THR A 453 -46.67 3.83 -7.45
CA THR A 453 -46.24 4.21 -8.80
C THR A 453 -44.76 3.88 -9.08
N SER A 454 -44.01 3.60 -8.03
CA SER A 454 -42.60 3.23 -8.13
C SER A 454 -42.16 2.35 -6.94
N PHE A 455 -41.00 1.72 -7.06
CA PHE A 455 -40.37 0.92 -6.01
C PHE A 455 -38.85 1.19 -5.97
N GLN A 456 -38.25 0.85 -4.80
CA GLN A 456 -36.79 0.91 -4.62
C GLN A 456 -36.15 -0.40 -5.09
N TYR A 457 -35.05 -0.29 -5.84
CA TYR A 457 -34.40 -1.42 -6.50
C TYR A 457 -32.89 -1.42 -6.24
N GLY A 458 -32.31 -2.58 -6.12
CA GLY A 458 -30.90 -2.80 -5.98
C GLY A 458 -30.38 -3.92 -6.90
N THR A 459 -29.19 -3.72 -7.45
CA THR A 459 -28.55 -4.68 -8.36
C THR A 459 -27.04 -4.52 -8.34
N SER A 460 -26.30 -5.62 -8.58
CA SER A 460 -24.86 -5.59 -8.84
C SER A 460 -24.51 -5.19 -10.27
N ASN A 461 -25.50 -5.03 -11.16
CA ASN A 461 -25.30 -4.77 -12.58
C ASN A 461 -24.37 -5.79 -13.27
N ALA A 462 -24.52 -7.08 -12.94
CA ALA A 462 -23.68 -8.16 -13.46
C ALA A 462 -23.79 -8.34 -15.00
N ILE A 463 -24.75 -7.66 -15.65
CA ILE A 463 -24.88 -7.57 -17.10
C ILE A 463 -23.89 -6.59 -17.75
N LEU A 464 -23.22 -5.75 -16.95
CA LEU A 464 -22.25 -4.76 -17.41
C LEU A 464 -20.82 -5.32 -17.23
N PRO A 465 -19.84 -4.85 -18.03
CA PRO A 465 -18.46 -5.28 -17.89
C PRO A 465 -17.86 -4.84 -16.54
N ASN A 466 -16.85 -5.59 -16.10
CA ASN A 466 -16.09 -5.24 -14.89
C ASN A 466 -15.33 -3.93 -15.06
N ILE A 467 -15.28 -3.15 -13.99
CA ILE A 467 -14.46 -1.94 -13.94
C ILE A 467 -12.99 -2.35 -13.94
N ASP A 468 -12.17 -1.70 -14.76
CA ASP A 468 -10.75 -1.99 -14.90
C ASP A 468 -9.93 -0.69 -14.81
N VAL A 469 -8.93 -0.66 -13.93
CA VAL A 469 -8.12 0.53 -13.62
C VAL A 469 -6.68 0.29 -14.05
N HIS A 470 -6.09 1.24 -14.78
CA HIS A 470 -4.75 1.12 -15.37
C HIS A 470 -3.86 2.30 -14.98
N PRO A 471 -3.17 2.26 -13.84
CA PRO A 471 -2.11 3.22 -13.53
C PRO A 471 -0.81 2.87 -14.28
N THR A 472 -0.21 3.90 -14.89
CA THR A 472 1.13 3.84 -15.51
C THR A 472 2.00 4.94 -14.91
N ARG A 473 3.16 4.58 -14.36
CA ARG A 473 4.11 5.50 -13.75
C ARG A 473 5.40 5.51 -14.55
N LYS A 474 5.89 6.69 -14.95
CA LYS A 474 7.13 6.89 -15.73
C LYS A 474 8.04 7.83 -14.96
N GLN A 475 9.25 7.39 -14.66
CA GLN A 475 10.28 8.19 -13.99
C GLN A 475 11.40 8.54 -14.94
N TYR A 476 11.87 9.78 -14.85
CA TYR A 476 13.09 10.28 -15.48
C TYR A 476 13.88 11.02 -14.41
N ARG A 477 15.04 10.52 -14.04
CA ARG A 477 15.90 11.10 -13.01
C ARG A 477 17.31 11.30 -13.53
N PHE A 478 17.82 12.50 -13.34
CA PHE A 478 19.16 12.92 -13.74
C PHE A 478 19.87 13.49 -12.51
N VAL A 479 21.08 13.02 -12.23
CA VAL A 479 21.92 13.53 -11.15
C VAL A 479 23.29 13.83 -11.68
N GLY A 480 23.84 15.00 -11.35
CA GLY A 480 25.24 15.35 -11.56
C GLY A 480 25.87 15.80 -10.25
N GLY A 481 27.05 15.31 -9.94
CA GLY A 481 27.68 15.61 -8.67
C GLY A 481 29.19 15.48 -8.67
N ALA A 482 29.78 15.82 -7.54
CA ALA A 482 31.19 15.58 -7.26
C ALA A 482 31.34 15.16 -5.79
N ASP A 483 32.17 14.15 -5.55
CA ASP A 483 32.59 13.75 -4.22
C ASP A 483 34.10 13.56 -4.15
N GLY A 484 34.66 13.73 -2.98
CA GLY A 484 36.09 13.57 -2.85
C GLY A 484 36.66 14.04 -1.52
N ARG A 485 38.01 14.10 -1.48
CA ARG A 485 38.76 14.49 -0.29
C ARG A 485 39.70 15.63 -0.59
N PHE A 486 39.94 16.47 0.41
CA PHE A 486 40.92 17.56 0.36
C PHE A 486 41.49 17.84 1.76
N GLY A 487 42.70 18.30 1.82
CA GLY A 487 43.31 18.73 3.07
C GLY A 487 42.91 20.14 3.48
N LEU A 488 42.43 20.30 4.71
CA LEU A 488 42.12 21.60 5.29
C LEU A 488 42.55 21.61 6.75
N LEU A 489 43.29 22.64 7.19
CA LEU A 489 43.79 22.82 8.55
C LEU A 489 44.62 21.65 9.07
N GLY A 490 45.32 20.94 8.17
CA GLY A 490 46.18 19.81 8.50
C GLY A 490 45.44 18.50 8.73
N THR A 491 44.16 18.42 8.41
CA THR A 491 43.31 17.22 8.49
C THR A 491 42.61 16.95 7.14
N ASP A 492 42.21 15.71 6.92
CA ASP A 492 41.51 15.30 5.71
C ASP A 492 40.03 15.57 5.88
N TRP A 493 39.45 16.20 4.88
CA TRP A 493 38.04 16.50 4.76
C TRP A 493 37.44 15.82 3.53
N HIS A 494 36.28 15.21 3.72
CA HIS A 494 35.48 14.68 2.65
C HIS A 494 34.38 15.68 2.26
N TYR A 495 34.12 15.85 0.97
CA TYR A 495 33.00 16.65 0.47
C TYR A 495 32.14 15.81 -0.46
N ASP A 496 30.84 16.12 -0.48
CA ASP A 496 29.88 15.62 -1.49
C ASP A 496 28.97 16.78 -1.90
N THR A 497 28.78 16.90 -3.19
CA THR A 497 27.84 17.87 -3.75
C THR A 497 27.13 17.26 -4.95
N TYR A 498 25.83 17.50 -5.05
CA TYR A 498 25.06 17.06 -6.22
C TYR A 498 23.92 18.01 -6.55
N TYR A 499 23.48 17.95 -7.79
CA TYR A 499 22.22 18.48 -8.28
C TYR A 499 21.42 17.33 -8.91
N GLU A 500 20.12 17.25 -8.56
CA GLU A 500 19.17 16.31 -9.10
C GLU A 500 18.02 17.01 -9.79
N HIS A 501 17.60 16.48 -10.96
CA HIS A 501 16.35 16.80 -11.61
C HIS A 501 15.56 15.52 -11.83
N GLY A 502 14.39 15.41 -11.17
CA GLY A 502 13.47 14.28 -11.25
C GLY A 502 12.12 14.67 -11.85
N ILE A 503 11.60 13.83 -12.73
CA ILE A 503 10.24 13.92 -13.27
C ILE A 503 9.57 12.57 -13.07
N ASN A 504 8.36 12.56 -12.54
CA ASN A 504 7.49 11.39 -12.56
C ASN A 504 6.15 11.75 -13.20
N ILE A 505 5.72 10.94 -14.16
CA ILE A 505 4.43 11.06 -14.83
C ILE A 505 3.60 9.85 -14.46
N THR A 506 2.44 10.10 -13.83
CA THR A 506 1.47 9.07 -13.47
C THR A 506 0.20 9.30 -14.26
N ASP A 507 -0.13 8.33 -15.11
CA ASP A 507 -1.35 8.27 -15.90
C ASP A 507 -2.27 7.22 -15.26
N ILE A 508 -3.49 7.59 -14.90
CA ILE A 508 -4.54 6.68 -14.42
C ILE A 508 -5.68 6.73 -15.41
N HIS A 509 -6.10 5.58 -15.91
CA HIS A 509 -7.29 5.42 -16.74
C HIS A 509 -8.22 4.39 -16.09
N VAL A 510 -9.52 4.70 -16.05
CA VAL A 510 -10.54 3.79 -15.55
C VAL A 510 -11.47 3.44 -16.69
N ASN A 511 -11.47 2.16 -17.07
CA ASN A 511 -12.30 1.63 -18.14
C ASN A 511 -13.58 0.99 -17.59
N ASN A 512 -14.58 0.82 -18.46
CA ASN A 512 -15.84 0.15 -18.13
C ASN A 512 -16.60 0.80 -16.96
N ILE A 513 -16.50 2.10 -16.83
CA ILE A 513 -17.12 2.87 -15.75
C ILE A 513 -18.42 3.54 -16.20
N LEU A 514 -19.44 3.51 -15.36
CA LEU A 514 -20.72 4.16 -15.65
C LEU A 514 -20.63 5.69 -15.64
N LEU A 515 -21.20 6.30 -16.65
CA LEU A 515 -21.57 7.71 -16.61
C LEU A 515 -22.94 7.83 -15.94
N ASN A 516 -22.97 8.32 -14.69
CA ASN A 516 -24.19 8.31 -13.85
C ASN A 516 -25.42 8.98 -14.50
N PRO A 517 -25.33 10.18 -15.14
CA PRO A 517 -26.47 10.78 -15.80
C PRO A 517 -27.03 9.90 -16.93
N HIS A 518 -26.17 9.26 -17.71
CA HIS A 518 -26.58 8.35 -18.78
C HIS A 518 -27.27 7.11 -18.22
N PHE A 519 -26.67 6.47 -17.22
CA PHE A 519 -27.26 5.30 -16.56
C PHE A 519 -28.61 5.62 -15.95
N ASN A 520 -28.73 6.74 -15.21
CA ASN A 520 -29.97 7.13 -14.56
C ASN A 520 -31.09 7.44 -15.56
N ASN A 521 -30.77 8.01 -16.73
CA ASN A 521 -31.72 8.23 -17.81
C ASN A 521 -32.10 6.94 -18.53
N ALA A 522 -31.10 6.04 -18.78
CA ALA A 522 -31.29 4.78 -19.51
C ALA A 522 -32.23 3.79 -18.79
N ILE A 523 -32.12 3.71 -17.45
CA ILE A 523 -32.96 2.79 -16.64
C ILE A 523 -34.42 3.30 -16.52
N GLN A 524 -34.70 4.55 -16.84
CA GLN A 524 -36.04 5.12 -16.85
C GLN A 524 -36.62 5.06 -18.28
N ALA A 525 -37.22 3.93 -18.61
CA ALA A 525 -37.81 3.71 -19.92
C ALA A 525 -39.33 4.00 -19.96
N THR A 526 -39.85 4.37 -21.13
CA THR A 526 -41.27 4.52 -21.44
C THR A 526 -41.55 3.98 -22.84
N THR A 527 -42.82 3.81 -23.19
CA THR A 527 -43.23 3.45 -24.55
C THR A 527 -43.72 4.71 -25.29
N LEU A 528 -43.09 5.00 -26.45
CA LEU A 528 -43.46 6.08 -27.34
C LEU A 528 -43.62 5.53 -28.76
N ASN A 529 -44.79 5.72 -29.38
CA ASN A 529 -45.10 5.19 -30.71
C ASN A 529 -44.83 3.68 -30.86
N GLY A 530 -45.08 2.90 -29.81
CA GLY A 530 -44.87 1.46 -29.81
C GLY A 530 -43.41 1.00 -29.60
N GLN A 531 -42.47 1.94 -29.43
CA GLN A 531 -41.05 1.65 -29.15
C GLN A 531 -40.70 1.97 -27.71
N VAL A 532 -39.83 1.14 -27.11
CA VAL A 532 -39.29 1.42 -25.79
C VAL A 532 -38.16 2.44 -25.91
N VAL A 533 -38.29 3.57 -25.23
CA VAL A 533 -37.33 4.68 -25.27
C VAL A 533 -37.06 5.22 -23.85
N CYS A 534 -35.99 5.98 -23.66
CA CYS A 534 -35.75 6.68 -22.38
C CYS A 534 -36.91 7.65 -22.08
N ALA A 535 -37.36 7.75 -20.84
CA ALA A 535 -38.47 8.63 -20.45
C ALA A 535 -38.17 10.14 -20.58
N ASN A 536 -36.88 10.51 -20.31
CA ASN A 536 -36.44 11.92 -20.38
C ASN A 536 -36.28 12.35 -21.85
N ALA A 537 -37.02 13.41 -22.27
CA ALA A 537 -36.99 13.91 -23.63
C ALA A 537 -35.64 14.54 -24.02
N THR A 538 -35.00 15.27 -23.11
CA THR A 538 -33.68 15.86 -23.34
C THR A 538 -32.64 14.78 -23.55
N ALA A 539 -32.65 13.74 -22.70
CA ALA A 539 -31.75 12.60 -22.85
C ALA A 539 -31.97 11.84 -24.17
N ARG A 540 -33.23 11.68 -24.61
CA ARG A 540 -33.53 11.10 -25.95
C ARG A 540 -32.93 11.92 -27.08
N ALA A 541 -33.05 13.24 -27.00
CA ALA A 541 -32.47 14.14 -28.00
C ALA A 541 -30.92 14.07 -28.00
N ALA A 542 -30.32 13.74 -26.87
CA ALA A 542 -28.90 13.50 -26.70
C ALA A 542 -28.47 12.05 -26.95
N GLY A 543 -29.32 11.19 -27.56
CA GLY A 543 -28.97 9.85 -27.98
C GLY A 543 -29.20 8.75 -26.95
N CYS A 544 -29.95 9.01 -25.86
CA CYS A 544 -30.21 8.03 -24.81
C CYS A 544 -30.77 6.71 -25.36
N GLN A 545 -30.16 5.62 -24.98
CA GLN A 545 -30.56 4.24 -25.24
C GLN A 545 -31.10 3.60 -23.95
N PRO A 546 -32.33 3.00 -23.98
CA PRO A 546 -32.91 2.42 -22.78
C PRO A 546 -32.16 1.16 -22.34
N LEU A 547 -31.94 1.04 -21.03
CA LEU A 547 -31.24 -0.09 -20.40
C LEU A 547 -32.20 -0.90 -19.52
N ASN A 548 -32.32 -2.18 -19.81
CA ASN A 548 -33.01 -3.12 -18.92
C ASN A 548 -32.02 -3.68 -17.89
N ILE A 549 -32.23 -3.36 -16.61
CA ILE A 549 -31.43 -3.85 -15.46
C ILE A 549 -32.16 -4.96 -14.67
N ILE A 550 -33.31 -5.41 -15.15
CA ILE A 550 -34.09 -6.47 -14.51
C ILE A 550 -33.77 -7.80 -15.23
N GLY A 551 -33.15 -8.73 -14.52
CA GLY A 551 -32.69 -9.98 -15.08
C GLY A 551 -31.26 -9.95 -15.63
N GLY A 552 -30.92 -10.95 -16.44
CA GLY A 552 -29.57 -11.20 -16.99
C GLY A 552 -29.48 -11.05 -18.51
N GLY A 553 -30.37 -10.27 -19.14
CA GLY A 553 -30.39 -10.09 -20.59
C GLY A 553 -29.13 -9.40 -21.11
N ALA A 554 -28.70 -9.76 -22.31
CA ALA A 554 -27.57 -9.12 -22.96
C ALA A 554 -27.88 -7.64 -23.25
N VAL A 555 -26.93 -6.76 -22.92
CA VAL A 555 -27.04 -5.32 -23.18
C VAL A 555 -26.67 -5.07 -24.65
N PRO A 556 -27.54 -4.39 -25.45
CA PRO A 556 -27.19 -3.99 -26.80
C PRO A 556 -25.95 -3.09 -26.83
N ALA A 557 -25.13 -3.20 -27.88
CA ALA A 557 -23.88 -2.46 -28.00
C ALA A 557 -24.07 -0.94 -27.91
N ASP A 558 -25.12 -0.41 -28.55
CA ASP A 558 -25.42 1.02 -28.54
C ASP A 558 -25.86 1.49 -27.13
N THR A 559 -26.60 0.66 -26.40
CA THR A 559 -26.97 0.93 -25.00
C THR A 559 -25.74 0.90 -24.10
N LEU A 560 -24.86 -0.10 -24.30
CA LEU A 560 -23.63 -0.23 -23.53
C LEU A 560 -22.72 0.99 -23.73
N SER A 561 -22.48 1.41 -24.97
CA SER A 561 -21.66 2.58 -25.29
C SER A 561 -22.27 3.91 -24.82
N TYR A 562 -23.59 3.98 -24.69
CA TYR A 562 -24.24 5.15 -24.07
C TYR A 562 -24.00 5.21 -22.57
N VAL A 563 -24.18 4.11 -21.82
CA VAL A 563 -24.05 4.13 -20.35
C VAL A 563 -22.59 3.99 -19.89
N ILE A 564 -21.74 3.41 -20.70
CA ILE A 564 -20.29 3.24 -20.48
C ILE A 564 -19.57 3.78 -21.72
N PRO A 565 -19.31 5.09 -21.79
CA PRO A 565 -18.54 5.67 -22.91
C PRO A 565 -17.17 5.04 -23.06
N GLU A 566 -16.65 5.03 -24.29
CA GLU A 566 -15.32 4.47 -24.62
C GLU A 566 -14.21 5.15 -23.82
N ASN A 567 -14.30 6.48 -23.66
CA ASN A 567 -13.40 7.27 -22.85
C ASN A 567 -13.96 7.38 -21.42
N GLY A 568 -13.39 6.65 -20.49
CA GLY A 568 -13.67 6.71 -19.06
C GLY A 568 -12.90 7.85 -18.36
N PRO A 569 -13.01 7.98 -17.03
CA PRO A 569 -12.27 8.98 -16.29
C PRO A 569 -10.75 8.74 -16.37
N PHE A 570 -10.00 9.83 -16.48
CA PHE A 570 -8.55 9.80 -16.43
C PHE A 570 -7.97 10.88 -15.51
N GLN A 571 -6.76 10.60 -15.01
CA GLN A 571 -5.92 11.57 -14.31
C GLN A 571 -4.51 11.50 -14.87
N HIS A 572 -4.01 12.61 -15.40
CA HIS A 572 -2.61 12.78 -15.80
C HIS A 572 -1.90 13.64 -14.76
N THR A 573 -0.95 13.08 -14.04
CA THR A 573 -0.19 13.78 -13.01
C THR A 573 1.27 13.88 -13.40
N ARG A 574 1.81 15.09 -13.46
CA ARG A 574 3.23 15.33 -13.63
C ARG A 574 3.82 15.92 -12.37
N GLN A 575 4.75 15.21 -11.77
CA GLN A 575 5.53 15.66 -10.62
C GLN A 575 6.96 16.00 -11.04
N THR A 576 7.54 17.04 -10.43
CA THR A 576 8.93 17.43 -10.64
C THR A 576 9.61 17.72 -9.32
N GLN A 577 10.87 17.32 -9.22
CA GLN A 577 11.75 17.62 -8.11
C GLN A 577 13.06 18.16 -8.65
N ASP A 578 13.50 19.28 -8.09
CA ASP A 578 14.85 19.84 -8.26
C ASP A 578 15.50 19.84 -6.88
N ALA A 579 16.69 19.28 -6.74
CA ALA A 579 17.38 19.19 -5.46
C ALA A 579 18.87 19.50 -5.62
N PHE A 580 19.42 20.32 -4.72
CA PHE A 580 20.84 20.60 -4.60
C PHE A 580 21.29 20.32 -3.17
N SER A 581 22.41 19.63 -3.02
CA SER A 581 23.06 19.40 -1.72
C SER A 581 24.54 19.67 -1.82
N ALA A 582 25.09 20.25 -0.77
CA ALA A 582 26.54 20.37 -0.58
C ALA A 582 26.86 20.10 0.90
N SER A 583 27.73 19.16 1.15
CA SER A 583 28.12 18.77 2.51
C SER A 583 29.60 18.49 2.64
N MET A 584 30.10 18.62 3.85
CA MET A 584 31.50 18.35 4.22
C MET A 584 31.54 17.58 5.55
N SER A 585 32.48 16.66 5.67
CA SER A 585 32.79 15.97 6.92
C SER A 585 34.29 15.78 7.10
N GLY A 586 34.75 15.79 8.36
CA GLY A 586 36.16 15.65 8.67
C GLY A 586 36.41 15.50 10.17
N GLU A 587 37.69 15.36 10.52
CA GLU A 587 38.16 15.18 11.89
C GLU A 587 39.11 16.30 12.30
N PRO A 588 38.58 17.53 12.57
CA PRO A 588 39.43 18.72 12.79
C PRO A 588 40.17 18.71 14.12
N LEU A 589 39.81 17.87 15.06
CA LEU A 589 40.39 17.85 16.40
C LEU A 589 40.51 16.41 16.91
N THR A 590 41.65 16.07 17.55
CA THR A 590 41.85 14.80 18.21
C THR A 590 41.94 15.01 19.74
N LEU A 591 41.01 14.40 20.49
CA LEU A 591 41.05 14.33 21.94
C LEU A 591 41.90 13.13 22.41
N PRO A 592 42.28 13.06 23.70
CA PRO A 592 42.96 11.87 24.23
C PRO A 592 42.16 10.56 24.07
N SER A 593 40.85 10.68 23.92
CA SER A 593 39.90 9.54 23.70
C SER A 593 39.69 9.18 22.24
N GLY A 594 40.13 10.01 21.28
CA GLY A 594 40.02 9.79 19.84
C GLY A 594 39.67 11.06 19.05
N PRO A 595 39.52 10.93 17.72
CA PRO A 595 39.20 12.08 16.88
C PRO A 595 37.74 12.53 17.05
N VAL A 596 37.53 13.84 17.02
CA VAL A 596 36.20 14.47 16.96
C VAL A 596 35.80 14.56 15.50
N SER A 597 34.71 13.87 15.12
CA SER A 597 34.18 13.97 13.78
C SER A 597 33.11 15.04 13.69
N LEU A 598 33.16 15.82 12.62
CA LEU A 598 32.23 16.92 12.34
C LEU A 598 31.67 16.75 10.91
N ALA A 599 30.36 16.94 10.74
CA ALA A 599 29.73 17.04 9.43
C ALA A 599 28.79 18.24 9.40
N PHE A 600 28.72 18.94 8.26
CA PHE A 600 27.77 20.04 8.05
C PHE A 600 27.45 20.20 6.57
N GLY A 601 26.33 20.84 6.26
CA GLY A 601 25.94 21.08 4.88
C GLY A 601 24.73 21.98 4.73
N LEU A 602 24.48 22.30 3.47
CA LEU A 602 23.36 23.09 3.01
C LEU A 602 22.59 22.29 1.94
N GLU A 603 21.28 22.45 1.94
CA GLU A 603 20.41 21.76 1.01
C GLU A 603 19.33 22.70 0.51
N TRP A 604 19.01 22.61 -0.78
CA TRP A 604 17.88 23.30 -1.40
C TRP A 604 17.08 22.32 -2.22
N ARG A 605 15.74 22.45 -2.16
CA ARG A 605 14.83 21.60 -2.91
C ARG A 605 13.60 22.38 -3.35
N ARG A 606 13.13 22.08 -4.55
CA ARG A 606 11.86 22.55 -5.08
C ARG A 606 11.04 21.35 -5.56
N GLU A 607 9.77 21.32 -5.21
CA GLU A 607 8.82 20.33 -5.68
C GLU A 607 7.60 20.97 -6.25
N ALA A 608 7.07 20.38 -7.31
CA ALA A 608 5.86 20.83 -7.95
C ALA A 608 5.09 19.63 -8.53
N TYR A 609 3.76 19.77 -8.57
CA TYR A 609 2.91 18.85 -9.31
C TYR A 609 1.87 19.62 -10.14
N LYS A 610 1.40 18.97 -11.20
CA LYS A 610 0.27 19.40 -12.01
C LYS A 610 -0.57 18.16 -12.32
N VAL A 611 -1.88 18.25 -12.10
CA VAL A 611 -2.89 17.26 -12.48
C VAL A 611 -3.73 17.83 -13.59
N VAL A 612 -4.04 17.02 -14.59
CA VAL A 612 -5.04 17.25 -15.62
C VAL A 612 -6.00 16.08 -15.59
N ALA A 613 -7.30 16.37 -15.55
CA ALA A 613 -8.38 15.39 -15.45
C ALA A 613 -9.33 15.47 -16.66
N ASP A 614 -10.17 14.44 -16.79
CA ASP A 614 -11.20 14.41 -17.82
C ASP A 614 -12.30 15.46 -17.56
N PRO A 615 -12.95 15.99 -18.63
CA PRO A 615 -13.98 17.04 -18.49
C PRO A 615 -15.23 16.59 -17.72
N TYR A 616 -15.64 15.32 -17.78
CA TYR A 616 -16.84 14.84 -17.10
C TYR A 616 -16.61 14.65 -15.58
N GLY A 617 -15.39 14.32 -15.18
CA GLY A 617 -14.99 14.31 -13.77
C GLY A 617 -14.74 15.72 -13.23
N ASN A 618 -13.97 16.52 -13.97
CA ASN A 618 -13.47 17.83 -13.57
C ASN A 618 -14.54 18.95 -13.62
N GLY A 619 -15.44 18.87 -14.57
CA GLY A 619 -16.37 19.93 -14.97
C GLY A 619 -16.15 20.32 -16.43
N VAL A 620 -17.21 20.33 -17.21
CA VAL A 620 -17.13 20.59 -18.65
C VAL A 620 -16.76 22.05 -18.89
N SER A 621 -15.71 22.28 -19.70
CA SER A 621 -15.27 23.59 -20.18
C SER A 621 -15.14 23.54 -21.70
N ASP A 622 -15.63 24.55 -22.40
CA ASP A 622 -15.54 24.66 -23.86
C ASP A 622 -14.06 24.77 -24.35
N ASP A 623 -13.17 25.22 -23.47
CA ASP A 623 -11.74 25.36 -23.76
C ASP A 623 -10.93 24.07 -23.45
N SER A 624 -11.60 22.97 -23.11
CA SER A 624 -10.90 21.71 -22.79
C SER A 624 -10.20 21.14 -24.05
N PRO A 625 -8.90 20.78 -23.96
CA PRO A 625 -8.22 20.10 -25.07
C PRO A 625 -8.74 18.68 -25.34
N TYR A 626 -9.65 18.18 -24.50
CA TYR A 626 -10.25 16.84 -24.58
C TYR A 626 -11.71 16.88 -25.01
N SER A 627 -12.24 18.03 -25.49
CA SER A 627 -13.64 18.20 -25.92
C SER A 627 -14.09 17.18 -26.96
N ASP A 628 -13.21 16.76 -27.88
CA ASP A 628 -13.53 15.73 -28.89
C ASP A 628 -13.78 14.35 -28.28
N ALA A 629 -13.07 14.02 -27.19
CA ALA A 629 -13.22 12.75 -26.46
C ALA A 629 -14.36 12.76 -25.44
N TYR A 630 -14.76 13.95 -24.97
CA TYR A 630 -15.82 14.19 -23.99
C TYR A 630 -16.74 15.30 -24.49
N PRO A 631 -17.60 15.01 -25.49
CA PRO A 631 -18.44 16.01 -26.13
C PRO A 631 -19.46 16.61 -25.17
N ALA A 632 -19.87 17.84 -25.44
CA ALA A 632 -20.89 18.50 -24.66
C ALA A 632 -22.20 17.68 -24.65
N ASP A 633 -22.74 17.39 -23.48
CA ASP A 633 -23.97 16.64 -23.28
C ASP A 633 -24.87 17.38 -22.28
N PRO A 634 -26.14 17.70 -22.66
CA PRO A 634 -27.05 18.47 -21.80
C PRO A 634 -27.50 17.69 -20.55
N THR A 635 -27.22 16.41 -20.45
CA THR A 635 -27.53 15.57 -19.29
C THR A 635 -26.37 15.48 -18.29
N VAL A 636 -25.17 15.87 -18.71
CA VAL A 636 -23.94 15.83 -17.89
C VAL A 636 -23.85 17.16 -17.11
N SER A 637 -23.52 17.06 -15.82
CA SER A 637 -23.32 18.24 -14.97
C SER A 637 -22.04 19.00 -15.36
N THR A 638 -22.15 20.29 -15.60
CA THR A 638 -21.03 21.19 -15.90
C THR A 638 -20.12 21.41 -14.69
N SER A 639 -20.55 21.05 -13.47
CA SER A 639 -19.74 21.11 -12.25
C SER A 639 -18.91 19.83 -11.97
N GLY A 640 -18.92 18.85 -12.88
CA GLY A 640 -18.20 17.60 -12.73
C GLY A 640 -18.92 16.54 -11.92
N ALA A 641 -18.18 15.55 -11.40
CA ALA A 641 -18.67 14.43 -10.60
C ALA A 641 -19.71 13.54 -11.30
N ASN A 642 -19.56 13.34 -12.60
CA ASN A 642 -20.52 12.61 -13.42
C ASN A 642 -20.30 11.10 -13.47
N TRP A 643 -19.12 10.62 -13.09
CA TRP A 643 -18.77 9.20 -13.11
C TRP A 643 -19.26 8.45 -11.87
N TYR A 644 -19.42 7.16 -11.99
CA TYR A 644 -19.67 6.27 -10.85
C TYR A 644 -18.54 6.35 -9.79
N ALA A 645 -17.29 6.41 -10.26
CA ALA A 645 -16.08 6.63 -9.46
C ALA A 645 -14.98 7.23 -10.37
N GLY A 646 -13.88 7.73 -9.80
CA GLY A 646 -12.80 8.34 -10.59
C GLY A 646 -13.13 9.79 -11.02
N ASN A 647 -13.91 10.53 -10.24
CA ASN A 647 -14.20 11.94 -10.52
C ASN A 647 -12.98 12.79 -10.14
N TYR A 648 -11.99 12.81 -11.03
CA TYR A 648 -10.77 13.58 -10.87
C TYR A 648 -10.98 15.05 -11.23
N HIS A 649 -10.14 15.93 -10.65
CA HIS A 649 -10.16 17.35 -10.92
C HIS A 649 -8.75 17.87 -11.21
N ASP A 650 -8.67 18.92 -12.01
CA ASP A 650 -7.45 19.66 -12.26
C ASP A 650 -6.89 20.27 -10.97
N GLY A 651 -5.56 20.26 -10.85
CA GLY A 651 -4.89 20.84 -9.70
C GLY A 651 -3.41 21.04 -9.92
N GLN A 652 -2.83 21.94 -9.15
CA GLN A 652 -1.40 22.19 -9.18
C GLN A 652 -0.91 22.78 -7.87
N GLY A 653 0.35 22.52 -7.56
CA GLY A 653 0.98 23.10 -6.40
C GLY A 653 2.49 23.02 -6.48
N LYS A 654 3.17 23.87 -5.71
CA LYS A 654 4.63 23.88 -5.60
C LYS A 654 5.06 24.46 -4.26
N TYR A 655 6.21 24.02 -3.77
CA TYR A 655 6.92 24.66 -2.67
C TYR A 655 8.44 24.55 -2.89
N HIS A 656 9.19 25.31 -2.13
CA HIS A 656 10.64 25.15 -2.02
C HIS A 656 11.07 25.12 -0.55
N VAL A 657 12.23 24.52 -0.34
CA VAL A 657 12.83 24.27 0.98
C VAL A 657 14.28 24.70 0.96
N ILE A 658 14.74 25.35 2.01
CA ILE A 658 16.16 25.64 2.24
C ILE A 658 16.51 25.10 3.62
N GLU A 659 17.58 24.32 3.70
CA GLU A 659 17.98 23.64 4.94
C GLU A 659 19.47 23.83 5.22
N GLY A 660 19.81 23.92 6.51
CA GLY A 660 21.18 23.81 6.99
C GLY A 660 21.28 22.79 8.12
N PHE A 661 22.32 21.98 8.13
CA PHE A 661 22.53 20.98 9.17
C PHE A 661 23.98 20.94 9.65
N ALA A 662 24.15 20.47 10.87
CA ALA A 662 25.46 20.12 11.46
C ALA A 662 25.32 18.90 12.35
N GLU A 663 26.34 18.04 12.36
CA GLU A 663 26.46 16.85 13.18
C GLU A 663 27.86 16.77 13.76
N ILE A 664 27.97 16.38 15.02
CA ILE A 664 29.25 16.20 15.74
C ILE A 664 29.25 14.86 16.46
N ASN A 665 30.36 14.15 16.41
CA ASN A 665 30.61 12.96 17.21
C ASN A 665 31.86 13.17 18.06
N VAL A 666 31.71 13.08 19.38
CA VAL A 666 32.79 13.36 20.36
C VAL A 666 33.08 12.10 21.15
N PRO A 667 34.21 11.45 20.94
CA PRO A 667 34.69 10.39 21.86
C PRO A 667 35.19 11.06 23.13
N PHE A 668 34.48 10.90 24.24
CA PHE A 668 34.81 11.58 25.51
C PHE A 668 35.43 10.66 26.56
N LEU A 669 35.33 9.33 26.37
CA LEU A 669 35.90 8.33 27.27
C LEU A 669 36.67 7.25 26.49
N LYS A 670 37.91 6.97 26.93
CA LYS A 670 38.68 5.78 26.51
C LYS A 670 39.55 5.34 27.70
N SER A 671 39.18 4.24 28.30
CA SER A 671 39.80 3.76 29.54
C SER A 671 39.73 2.21 29.63
N GLU A 672 40.78 1.57 30.01
CA GLU A 672 40.78 0.11 30.27
C GLU A 672 39.79 -0.28 31.38
N ARG A 673 39.60 0.58 32.37
CA ARG A 673 38.69 0.33 33.51
C ARG A 673 37.24 0.60 33.20
N PHE A 674 36.93 1.59 32.36
CA PHE A 674 35.56 2.10 32.13
C PHE A 674 35.11 1.92 30.67
N GLY A 675 35.94 1.33 29.81
CA GLY A 675 35.64 1.16 28.39
C GLY A 675 35.80 2.41 27.55
N SER A 676 35.06 2.50 26.45
CA SER A 676 35.05 3.66 25.55
C SER A 676 33.65 4.17 25.30
N ALA A 677 33.49 5.51 25.25
CA ALA A 677 32.19 6.10 25.02
C ALA A 677 32.28 7.34 24.12
N ASN A 678 31.23 7.53 23.30
CA ASN A 678 31.08 8.70 22.47
C ASN A 678 29.68 9.32 22.61
N ILE A 679 29.57 10.61 22.30
CA ILE A 679 28.32 11.33 22.17
C ILE A 679 28.21 11.83 20.74
N ASN A 680 27.06 11.59 20.11
CA ASN A 680 26.69 12.11 18.82
C ASN A 680 25.56 13.14 18.98
N ALA A 681 25.68 14.29 18.36
CA ALA A 681 24.63 15.31 18.34
C ALA A 681 24.47 15.87 16.92
N ALA A 682 23.22 16.03 16.50
CA ALA A 682 22.90 16.61 15.20
C ALA A 682 21.78 17.64 15.32
N GLY A 683 21.83 18.70 14.51
CA GLY A 683 20.80 19.72 14.43
C GLY A 683 20.56 20.15 12.99
N ARG A 684 19.32 20.43 12.64
CA ARG A 684 18.89 20.91 11.32
C ARG A 684 17.89 22.03 11.49
N VAL A 685 18.06 23.09 10.72
CA VAL A 685 17.06 24.13 10.51
C VAL A 685 16.54 24.05 9.09
N THR A 686 15.23 24.04 8.95
CA THR A 686 14.53 23.90 7.68
C THR A 686 13.54 25.03 7.51
N ASN A 687 13.57 25.75 6.40
CA ASN A 687 12.59 26.76 6.03
C ASN A 687 11.80 26.32 4.80
N TYR A 688 10.50 26.14 4.99
CA TYR A 688 9.53 25.85 3.94
C TYR A 688 8.82 27.11 3.48
N SER A 689 8.69 27.31 2.17
CA SER A 689 7.92 28.43 1.59
C SER A 689 6.44 28.43 1.98
N THR A 690 5.90 27.30 2.45
CA THR A 690 4.49 27.10 2.82
C THR A 690 4.28 27.05 4.33
N SER A 691 5.09 26.28 5.05
CA SER A 691 4.86 25.95 6.47
C SER A 691 5.85 26.62 7.43
N GLY A 692 6.72 27.53 6.92
CA GLY A 692 7.67 28.31 7.71
C GLY A 692 8.90 27.53 8.20
N THR A 693 9.52 28.04 9.25
CA THR A 693 10.79 27.50 9.79
C THR A 693 10.56 26.51 10.90
N ILE A 694 11.24 25.36 10.83
CA ILE A 694 11.19 24.32 11.85
C ILE A 694 12.60 23.80 12.18
N TRP A 695 12.76 23.26 13.40
CA TRP A 695 14.00 22.66 13.88
C TRP A 695 13.83 21.18 14.18
N ALA A 696 14.74 20.37 13.66
CA ALA A 696 14.95 18.99 14.07
C ALA A 696 16.30 18.86 14.79
N TRP A 697 16.39 17.92 15.73
CA TRP A 697 17.64 17.63 16.43
C TRP A 697 17.68 16.19 16.93
N LYS A 698 18.87 15.67 17.11
CA LYS A 698 19.16 14.33 17.62
C LYS A 698 20.34 14.42 18.57
N VAL A 699 20.26 13.70 19.71
CA VAL A 699 21.37 13.47 20.62
C VAL A 699 21.37 12.00 20.99
N GLY A 700 22.52 11.36 20.86
CA GLY A 700 22.70 9.96 21.20
C GLY A 700 24.14 9.66 21.62
N GLY A 701 24.41 8.42 21.97
CA GLY A 701 25.74 7.98 22.28
C GLY A 701 25.83 6.45 22.38
N THR A 702 27.05 5.97 22.35
CA THR A 702 27.38 4.56 22.59
C THR A 702 28.42 4.46 23.70
N TRP A 703 28.32 3.39 24.47
CA TRP A 703 29.28 3.01 25.48
C TRP A 703 29.67 1.53 25.34
N ASP A 704 30.92 1.32 24.89
CA ASP A 704 31.55 0.03 24.95
C ASP A 704 31.99 -0.22 26.38
N THR A 705 31.34 -1.13 27.06
CA THR A 705 31.60 -1.44 28.46
C THR A 705 32.97 -2.09 28.62
N PRO A 706 33.54 -2.17 29.86
CA PRO A 706 34.76 -2.95 30.11
C PRO A 706 34.58 -4.45 29.87
N ILE A 707 33.34 -4.94 29.77
CA ILE A 707 33.05 -6.34 29.41
C ILE A 707 33.13 -6.44 27.90
N GLU A 708 34.09 -7.18 27.41
CA GLU A 708 34.30 -7.35 25.97
C GLU A 708 33.04 -7.86 25.26
N GLY A 709 32.70 -7.18 24.16
CA GLY A 709 31.54 -7.50 23.34
C GLY A 709 30.22 -6.95 23.81
N ILE A 710 30.17 -6.15 24.89
CA ILE A 710 28.93 -5.50 25.34
C ILE A 710 28.97 -3.98 25.07
N ARG A 711 28.05 -3.51 24.24
CA ARG A 711 27.83 -2.09 23.97
C ARG A 711 26.44 -1.67 24.40
N LEU A 712 26.33 -0.52 25.06
CA LEU A 712 25.08 0.17 25.29
C LEU A 712 24.93 1.32 24.28
N ARG A 713 23.72 1.56 23.84
CA ARG A 713 23.39 2.70 22.98
C ARG A 713 22.11 3.39 23.43
N ALA A 714 22.05 4.70 23.26
CA ALA A 714 20.88 5.52 23.55
C ALA A 714 20.78 6.66 22.56
N VAL A 715 19.58 6.99 22.14
CA VAL A 715 19.32 8.14 21.26
C VAL A 715 17.96 8.75 21.56
N THR A 716 17.89 10.07 21.50
CA THR A 716 16.62 10.81 21.53
C THR A 716 16.66 11.90 20.46
N SER A 717 15.52 12.10 19.78
CA SER A 717 15.40 13.10 18.70
C SER A 717 14.06 13.82 18.74
N LYS A 718 14.06 15.01 18.12
CA LYS A 718 12.86 15.67 17.63
C LYS A 718 12.90 15.60 16.11
N ASP A 719 11.95 14.86 15.55
CA ASP A 719 11.83 14.67 14.12
C ASP A 719 10.63 15.43 13.58
N VAL A 720 10.59 15.64 12.28
CA VAL A 720 9.59 16.49 11.64
C VAL A 720 9.11 15.87 10.33
N ARG A 721 7.82 16.12 10.02
CA ARG A 721 7.24 15.89 8.70
C ARG A 721 6.50 17.15 8.26
N ALA A 722 6.90 17.72 7.14
CA ALA A 722 6.16 18.83 6.55
C ALA A 722 4.88 18.33 5.84
N PRO A 723 3.85 19.19 5.72
CA PRO A 723 2.71 18.89 4.86
C PRO A 723 3.16 18.71 3.41
N ASN A 724 2.60 17.74 2.71
CA ASN A 724 2.93 17.41 1.35
C ASN A 724 2.14 18.24 0.32
N LEU A 725 2.50 18.11 -0.98
CA LEU A 725 1.82 18.82 -2.05
C LEU A 725 0.32 18.49 -2.12
N SER A 726 -0.04 17.22 -1.91
CA SER A 726 -1.44 16.79 -1.90
C SER A 726 -2.20 17.38 -0.71
N GLU A 727 -1.64 17.28 0.50
CA GLU A 727 -2.25 17.85 1.70
C GLU A 727 -2.44 19.38 1.61
N LEU A 728 -1.48 20.08 0.97
CA LEU A 728 -1.52 21.53 0.81
C LEU A 728 -2.42 21.99 -0.34
N PHE A 729 -2.39 21.27 -1.47
CA PHE A 729 -2.92 21.74 -2.75
C PHE A 729 -3.73 20.67 -3.49
N ALA A 730 -4.29 19.63 -2.80
CA ALA A 730 -4.97 18.53 -3.44
C ALA A 730 -5.92 19.02 -4.54
N ALA A 731 -5.80 18.43 -5.72
CA ALA A 731 -6.84 18.51 -6.73
C ALA A 731 -8.13 17.95 -6.10
N PRO A 732 -9.24 18.67 -6.11
CA PRO A 732 -10.46 18.18 -5.51
C PRO A 732 -10.83 16.81 -6.07
N ILE A 733 -11.26 15.89 -5.19
CA ILE A 733 -11.83 14.60 -5.58
C ILE A 733 -13.20 14.52 -4.96
N SER A 734 -14.23 14.40 -5.81
CA SER A 734 -15.60 14.30 -5.35
C SER A 734 -16.04 12.83 -5.29
N VAL A 735 -16.59 12.44 -4.16
CA VAL A 735 -17.20 11.13 -3.93
C VAL A 735 -18.64 11.32 -3.49
N THR A 736 -19.54 10.57 -4.11
CA THR A 736 -20.96 10.59 -3.71
C THR A 736 -21.15 9.74 -2.45
N VAL A 737 -21.65 10.34 -1.38
CA VAL A 737 -22.02 9.68 -0.12
C VAL A 737 -23.54 9.54 -0.06
N PRO A 738 -24.09 8.34 -0.29
CA PRO A 738 -25.51 8.08 -0.11
C PRO A 738 -25.84 7.92 1.36
N ASN A 739 -27.10 8.17 1.72
CA ASN A 739 -27.62 8.01 3.10
C ASN A 739 -26.88 8.85 4.15
N PHE A 740 -26.41 10.03 3.77
CA PHE A 740 -25.78 10.98 4.69
C PHE A 740 -26.85 11.54 5.66
N THR A 741 -26.59 11.46 6.96
CA THR A 741 -27.54 11.91 7.99
C THR A 741 -27.40 13.41 8.23
N ASN A 742 -28.44 14.15 8.01
CA ASN A 742 -28.52 15.58 8.36
C ASN A 742 -28.97 15.75 9.81
N PRO A 743 -28.06 16.13 10.75
CA PRO A 743 -28.42 16.30 12.15
C PRO A 743 -29.24 17.56 12.44
N PHE A 744 -29.33 18.52 11.50
CA PHE A 744 -30.02 19.81 11.67
C PHE A 744 -31.53 19.73 11.41
N THR A 745 -32.05 18.56 10.97
CA THR A 745 -33.51 18.35 10.75
C THR A 745 -34.12 17.48 11.84
N THR A 746 -35.42 17.70 12.11
CA THR A 746 -36.19 16.87 13.05
C THR A 746 -37.49 16.40 12.41
N PRO A 747 -37.67 15.10 12.12
CA PRO A 747 -36.69 14.01 12.29
C PRO A 747 -35.46 14.18 11.39
N GLN A 748 -34.33 13.55 11.75
CA GLN A 748 -33.12 13.60 10.94
C GLN A 748 -33.38 13.04 9.55
N SER A 749 -33.04 13.83 8.53
CA SER A 749 -33.21 13.42 7.14
C SER A 749 -31.96 12.72 6.59
N GLN A 750 -32.17 11.81 5.64
CA GLN A 750 -31.10 11.20 4.87
C GLN A 750 -30.93 11.97 3.55
N LEU A 751 -29.69 12.31 3.24
CA LEU A 751 -29.33 13.07 2.03
C LEU A 751 -28.32 12.27 1.20
N LEU A 752 -28.30 12.56 -0.09
CA LEU A 752 -27.16 12.25 -0.93
C LEU A 752 -26.28 13.50 -0.95
N VAL A 753 -25.00 13.39 -0.52
CA VAL A 753 -24.07 14.51 -0.52
C VAL A 753 -22.84 14.21 -1.37
N LEU A 754 -22.24 15.25 -1.95
CA LEU A 754 -20.91 15.19 -2.54
C LEU A 754 -19.88 15.48 -1.44
N GLN A 755 -19.04 14.52 -1.15
CA GLN A 755 -17.86 14.72 -0.31
C GLN A 755 -16.71 15.15 -1.21
N ASN A 756 -16.24 16.38 -1.08
CA ASN A 756 -15.10 16.92 -1.82
C ASN A 756 -13.88 16.94 -0.93
N THR A 757 -12.85 16.18 -1.27
CA THR A 757 -11.55 16.26 -0.60
C THR A 757 -10.73 17.38 -1.23
N ILE A 758 -10.30 18.36 -0.43
CA ILE A 758 -9.53 19.54 -0.89
C ILE A 758 -8.28 19.75 -0.04
N GLY A 759 -7.27 20.42 -0.62
CA GLY A 759 -6.03 20.77 0.09
C GLY A 759 -6.24 21.87 1.14
N ASN A 760 -5.32 21.93 2.13
CA ASN A 760 -5.29 22.96 3.16
C ASN A 760 -3.89 23.60 3.25
N SER A 761 -3.74 24.81 2.72
CA SER A 761 -2.47 25.55 2.73
C SER A 761 -2.07 26.10 4.10
N ALA A 762 -2.95 26.03 5.11
CA ALA A 762 -2.68 26.47 6.48
C ALA A 762 -2.05 25.37 7.36
N LEU A 763 -1.80 24.19 6.82
CA LEU A 763 -1.22 23.09 7.55
C LEU A 763 0.20 23.41 8.07
N LYS A 764 0.47 22.90 9.28
CA LYS A 764 1.77 23.01 9.94
C LYS A 764 2.50 21.66 9.89
N PRO A 765 3.85 21.66 10.01
CA PRO A 765 4.59 20.40 10.12
C PRO A 765 4.19 19.59 11.35
N GLU A 766 4.10 18.26 11.16
CA GLU A 766 4.03 17.30 12.27
C GLU A 766 5.36 17.28 13.02
N THR A 767 5.32 17.02 14.32
CA THR A 767 6.53 16.88 15.15
C THR A 767 6.51 15.55 15.90
N ALA A 768 7.61 14.81 15.84
CA ALA A 768 7.77 13.57 16.57
C ALA A 768 8.86 13.67 17.63
N ARG A 769 8.64 13.00 18.76
CA ARG A 769 9.65 12.73 19.76
C ARG A 769 9.98 11.25 19.77
N ASN A 770 11.21 10.91 19.37
CA ASN A 770 11.73 9.57 19.38
C ASN A 770 12.69 9.37 20.56
N THR A 771 12.68 8.17 21.15
CA THR A 771 13.65 7.76 22.18
C THR A 771 13.90 6.26 22.00
N GLU A 772 15.17 5.90 21.93
CA GLU A 772 15.61 4.51 21.78
C GLU A 772 16.72 4.21 22.76
N LEU A 773 16.68 3.00 23.31
CA LEU A 773 17.64 2.46 24.26
C LEU A 773 17.98 1.04 23.86
N GLY A 774 19.26 0.73 23.69
CA GLY A 774 19.67 -0.58 23.20
C GLY A 774 20.87 -1.17 23.89
N VAL A 775 20.94 -2.50 23.83
CA VAL A 775 22.08 -3.32 24.22
C VAL A 775 22.53 -4.10 23.01
N VAL A 776 23.81 -4.04 22.69
CA VAL A 776 24.42 -4.80 21.58
C VAL A 776 25.44 -5.76 22.17
N LEU A 777 25.36 -7.00 21.73
CA LEU A 777 26.35 -8.04 21.96
C LEU A 777 27.07 -8.33 20.64
N SER A 778 28.40 -8.18 20.59
CA SER A 778 29.18 -8.48 19.39
C SER A 778 30.59 -8.90 19.75
N HIS A 779 31.15 -9.85 19.00
CA HIS A 779 32.53 -10.33 19.19
C HIS A 779 32.83 -10.84 20.62
N THR A 780 31.82 -11.45 21.27
CA THR A 780 32.05 -12.00 22.63
C THR A 780 32.97 -13.19 22.59
N PRO A 781 33.98 -13.28 23.48
CA PRO A 781 34.88 -14.44 23.55
C PRO A 781 34.16 -15.75 23.83
N LEU A 782 33.02 -15.70 24.54
CA LEU A 782 32.23 -16.87 24.94
C LEU A 782 31.52 -17.53 23.76
N LEU A 783 31.14 -16.76 22.72
CA LEU A 783 30.41 -17.23 21.53
C LEU A 783 30.97 -16.55 20.27
N PRO A 784 32.14 -17.02 19.76
CA PRO A 784 32.71 -16.46 18.53
C PRO A 784 31.72 -16.60 17.35
N GLY A 785 31.51 -15.51 16.61
CA GLY A 785 30.58 -15.47 15.50
C GLY A 785 29.11 -15.13 15.86
N PHE A 786 28.81 -14.94 17.15
CA PHE A 786 27.52 -14.47 17.62
C PHE A 786 27.48 -12.95 17.74
N SER A 787 26.40 -12.35 17.28
CA SER A 787 26.04 -10.95 17.52
C SER A 787 24.54 -10.83 17.75
N ALA A 788 24.15 -9.91 18.63
CA ALA A 788 22.74 -9.64 18.90
C ALA A 788 22.52 -8.18 19.30
N SER A 789 21.34 -7.65 19.07
CA SER A 789 20.88 -6.39 19.66
C SER A 789 19.47 -6.54 20.22
N PHE A 790 19.19 -5.77 21.26
CA PHE A 790 17.89 -5.58 21.85
C PHE A 790 17.67 -4.08 22.03
N ASP A 791 16.69 -3.53 21.32
CA ASP A 791 16.44 -2.10 21.27
C ASP A 791 14.98 -1.79 21.64
N TYR A 792 14.79 -1.02 22.69
CA TYR A 792 13.49 -0.41 23.04
C TYR A 792 13.30 0.86 22.24
N TYR A 793 12.11 1.05 21.65
CA TYR A 793 11.74 2.30 20.98
C TYR A 793 10.46 2.90 21.56
N ARG A 794 10.37 4.24 21.51
CA ARG A 794 9.20 5.00 21.85
C ARG A 794 9.11 6.24 20.96
N ILE A 795 8.00 6.34 20.22
CA ILE A 795 7.76 7.41 19.25
C ILE A 795 6.42 8.07 19.58
N ARG A 796 6.40 9.40 19.68
CA ARG A 796 5.15 10.17 19.80
C ARG A 796 5.14 11.23 18.72
N VAL A 797 4.16 11.16 17.81
CA VAL A 797 3.91 12.15 16.76
C VAL A 797 2.75 13.02 17.19
N ASN A 798 2.92 14.34 17.18
CA ASN A 798 1.91 15.32 17.52
C ASN A 798 1.58 16.21 16.32
N GLY A 799 0.34 16.70 16.27
CA GLY A 799 -0.15 17.49 15.14
C GLY A 799 -0.18 16.66 13.86
N VAL A 800 -0.53 15.40 13.98
CA VAL A 800 -0.68 14.48 12.84
C VAL A 800 -1.70 15.05 11.89
N ILE A 801 -1.32 15.16 10.61
CA ILE A 801 -2.19 15.62 9.55
C ILE A 801 -3.14 14.47 9.22
N SER A 802 -4.44 14.71 9.44
CA SER A 802 -5.51 13.76 9.21
C SER A 802 -6.77 14.46 8.72
N THR A 803 -7.61 13.74 7.99
CA THR A 803 -8.93 14.21 7.55
C THR A 803 -10.01 13.72 8.50
N LEU A 804 -11.08 14.50 8.63
CA LEU A 804 -12.35 14.04 9.20
C LEU A 804 -13.20 13.47 8.06
N ASP A 805 -14.00 12.44 8.33
CA ASP A 805 -15.05 12.05 7.40
C ASP A 805 -16.18 13.09 7.40
N ALA A 806 -16.90 13.19 6.28
CA ALA A 806 -17.93 14.21 6.07
C ALA A 806 -19.03 14.16 7.14
N GLN A 807 -19.49 12.97 7.56
CA GLN A 807 -20.53 12.83 8.57
C GLN A 807 -20.02 13.32 9.95
N ARG A 808 -18.79 13.00 10.29
CA ARG A 808 -18.17 13.42 11.56
C ARG A 808 -17.99 14.94 11.60
N GLU A 809 -17.55 15.54 10.50
CA GLU A 809 -17.38 17.00 10.40
C GLU A 809 -18.70 17.74 10.63
N VAL A 810 -19.77 17.30 9.97
CA VAL A 810 -21.11 17.88 10.14
C VAL A 810 -21.67 17.65 11.55
N ASN A 811 -21.45 16.47 12.12
CA ASN A 811 -21.87 16.16 13.50
C ASN A 811 -21.14 17.02 14.53
N LEU A 812 -19.84 17.28 14.36
CA LEU A 812 -19.06 18.16 15.23
C LEU A 812 -19.53 19.61 15.15
N CYS A 813 -19.84 20.12 13.93
CA CYS A 813 -20.47 21.44 13.76
C CYS A 813 -21.79 21.50 14.53
N TYR A 814 -22.66 20.50 14.39
CA TYR A 814 -23.92 20.39 15.11
C TYR A 814 -23.74 20.39 16.65
N GLN A 815 -22.65 19.82 17.13
CA GLN A 815 -22.24 19.78 18.55
C GLN A 815 -21.57 21.07 19.04
N GLY A 816 -21.37 22.07 18.17
CA GLY A 816 -20.87 23.39 18.54
C GLY A 816 -19.42 23.69 18.16
N VAL A 817 -18.74 22.83 17.36
CA VAL A 817 -17.40 23.12 16.78
C VAL A 817 -17.63 24.00 15.52
N THR A 818 -17.80 25.30 15.76
CA THR A 818 -18.27 26.25 14.74
C THR A 818 -17.33 26.46 13.57
N GLU A 819 -16.02 26.20 13.77
CA GLU A 819 -14.98 26.30 12.73
C GLU A 819 -15.23 25.34 11.56
N LEU A 820 -15.88 24.20 11.81
CA LEU A 820 -16.19 23.19 10.80
C LEU A 820 -17.48 23.52 10.02
N CYS A 821 -18.31 24.44 10.49
CA CYS A 821 -19.62 24.71 9.89
C CYS A 821 -19.54 25.39 8.52
N SER A 822 -18.42 26.02 8.20
CA SER A 822 -18.20 26.66 6.89
C SER A 822 -17.84 25.65 5.77
N ALA A 823 -17.53 24.42 6.14
CA ALA A 823 -17.04 23.42 5.21
C ALA A 823 -18.15 22.76 4.34
N PHE A 824 -19.43 22.94 4.68
CA PHE A 824 -20.51 22.25 4.00
C PHE A 824 -21.73 23.12 3.74
N ASN A 825 -22.55 22.69 2.77
CA ASN A 825 -23.89 23.19 2.53
C ASN A 825 -24.84 22.02 2.26
N LEU A 826 -25.68 21.69 3.23
CA LEU A 826 -26.65 20.57 3.14
C LEU A 826 -27.98 20.99 2.50
N ALA A 827 -28.21 22.27 2.18
CA ALA A 827 -29.39 22.77 1.55
C ALA A 827 -29.05 23.90 0.55
N PRO A 828 -28.24 23.62 -0.49
CA PRO A 828 -27.93 24.64 -1.50
C PRO A 828 -29.19 25.08 -2.26
N ALA A 829 -29.22 26.33 -2.68
CA ALA A 829 -30.34 26.84 -3.49
C ALA A 829 -30.49 26.15 -4.85
N SER A 830 -29.39 25.59 -5.36
CA SER A 830 -29.32 24.74 -6.56
C SER A 830 -28.16 23.77 -6.44
N GLY A 831 -28.25 22.61 -7.12
CA GLY A 831 -27.22 21.59 -7.12
C GLY A 831 -27.36 20.55 -6.00
N THR A 832 -26.35 19.70 -5.87
CA THR A 832 -26.30 18.62 -4.86
C THR A 832 -25.70 19.15 -3.54
N PRO A 833 -26.25 18.79 -2.38
CA PRO A 833 -25.62 19.04 -1.09
C PRO A 833 -24.16 18.58 -1.07
N TYR A 834 -23.28 19.34 -0.41
CA TYR A 834 -21.86 18.98 -0.36
C TYR A 834 -21.21 19.19 1.01
N VAL A 835 -20.12 18.45 1.24
CA VAL A 835 -19.19 18.62 2.37
C VAL A 835 -17.76 18.65 1.82
N ASN A 836 -17.03 19.72 2.10
CA ASN A 836 -15.62 19.87 1.72
C ASN A 836 -14.75 19.39 2.89
N ILE A 837 -14.22 18.20 2.82
CA ILE A 837 -13.28 17.68 3.82
C ILE A 837 -11.86 18.16 3.55
N GLN A 838 -11.21 18.62 4.61
CA GLN A 838 -9.81 19.08 4.60
C GLN A 838 -8.97 18.30 5.60
N SER A 839 -7.66 18.32 5.37
CA SER A 839 -6.71 17.83 6.38
C SER A 839 -6.47 18.89 7.46
N PHE A 840 -6.32 18.44 8.71
CA PHE A 840 -6.02 19.27 9.88
C PHE A 840 -4.90 18.66 10.73
N ASN A 841 -4.16 19.48 11.48
CA ASN A 841 -3.16 19.05 12.45
C ASN A 841 -3.81 18.71 13.81
N LEU A 842 -4.70 17.78 13.88
CA LEU A 842 -5.51 17.45 15.07
C LEU A 842 -5.00 16.23 15.83
N ALA A 843 -4.65 15.16 15.11
CA ALA A 843 -4.40 13.87 15.70
C ALA A 843 -3.00 13.73 16.35
N SER A 844 -2.84 12.71 17.16
CA SER A 844 -1.54 12.25 17.63
C SER A 844 -1.41 10.72 17.48
N ILE A 845 -0.17 10.26 17.27
CA ILE A 845 0.16 8.84 17.21
C ILE A 845 1.22 8.56 18.27
N PHE A 846 1.02 7.51 19.06
CA PHE A 846 2.01 7.01 20.00
C PHE A 846 2.28 5.54 19.74
N THR A 847 3.55 5.18 19.49
CA THR A 847 3.96 3.79 19.37
C THR A 847 5.19 3.50 20.22
N ALA A 848 5.22 2.30 20.82
CA ALA A 848 6.33 1.82 21.62
C ALA A 848 6.44 0.30 21.54
N GLY A 849 7.67 -0.20 21.63
CA GLY A 849 7.93 -1.63 21.53
C GLY A 849 9.42 -1.98 21.56
N PHE A 850 9.75 -3.14 21.02
CA PHE A 850 11.12 -3.65 20.99
C PHE A 850 11.48 -4.17 19.60
N ASP A 851 12.70 -3.88 19.14
CA ASP A 851 13.33 -4.53 18.01
C ASP A 851 14.47 -5.44 18.52
N ILE A 852 14.51 -6.66 18.02
CA ILE A 852 15.49 -7.67 18.39
C ILE A 852 16.13 -8.19 17.12
N GLU A 853 17.46 -8.25 17.11
CA GLU A 853 18.24 -8.92 16.08
C GLU A 853 19.24 -9.87 16.74
N ALA A 854 19.38 -11.07 16.18
CA ALA A 854 20.43 -12.02 16.54
C ALA A 854 20.98 -12.67 15.28
N SER A 855 22.30 -12.81 15.22
CA SER A 855 23.00 -13.49 14.13
C SER A 855 24.08 -14.39 14.70
N TYR A 856 24.18 -15.60 14.17
CA TYR A 856 25.22 -16.53 14.52
C TYR A 856 25.83 -17.17 13.27
N GLN A 857 27.12 -17.00 13.10
CA GLN A 857 27.89 -17.59 12.00
C GLN A 857 28.88 -18.62 12.54
N MET A 858 28.80 -19.86 12.05
CA MET A 858 29.63 -20.95 12.49
C MET A 858 30.16 -21.79 11.33
N SER A 859 31.40 -22.28 11.45
CA SER A 859 31.89 -23.42 10.64
C SER A 859 31.31 -24.71 11.19
N LEU A 860 30.71 -25.52 10.30
CA LEU A 860 30.15 -26.82 10.66
C LEU A 860 31.20 -27.93 10.76
N ASP A 861 32.45 -27.66 10.39
CA ASP A 861 33.60 -28.61 10.53
C ASP A 861 33.75 -29.09 11.97
N ARG A 862 33.37 -28.24 12.95
CA ARG A 862 33.40 -28.56 14.38
C ARG A 862 32.45 -29.70 14.78
N ILE A 863 31.44 -29.96 14.01
CA ILE A 863 30.46 -31.05 14.21
C ILE A 863 30.53 -32.11 13.12
N GLY A 864 31.60 -32.10 12.30
CA GLY A 864 31.86 -33.10 11.25
C GLY A 864 31.05 -32.89 9.96
N LEU A 865 30.43 -31.75 9.78
CA LEU A 865 29.71 -31.36 8.55
C LEU A 865 30.52 -30.27 7.81
N PRO A 866 30.60 -30.36 6.47
CA PRO A 866 31.36 -29.37 5.71
C PRO A 866 30.60 -28.04 5.59
N GLY A 867 31.34 -26.94 5.48
CA GLY A 867 30.79 -25.64 5.12
C GLY A 867 30.48 -24.74 6.31
N ARG A 868 29.77 -23.63 5.99
CA ARG A 868 29.44 -22.57 6.94
C ARG A 868 27.93 -22.43 7.07
N MET A 869 27.47 -22.30 8.29
CA MET A 869 26.05 -21.98 8.58
C MET A 869 25.94 -20.57 9.16
N THR A 870 24.99 -19.82 8.67
CA THR A 870 24.59 -18.51 9.22
C THR A 870 23.12 -18.58 9.62
N ILE A 871 22.84 -18.27 10.87
CA ILE A 871 21.48 -18.14 11.41
C ILE A 871 21.24 -16.66 11.73
N ARG A 872 20.16 -16.10 11.23
CA ARG A 872 19.75 -14.72 11.57
C ARG A 872 18.29 -14.73 11.99
N ALA A 873 17.96 -14.08 13.09
CA ALA A 873 16.61 -13.88 13.58
C ALA A 873 16.38 -12.40 13.83
N LEU A 874 15.28 -11.89 13.29
CA LEU A 874 14.79 -10.53 13.47
C LEU A 874 13.41 -10.61 14.08
N ALA A 875 13.12 -9.80 15.09
CA ALA A 875 11.78 -9.71 15.66
C ALA A 875 11.46 -8.27 16.05
N THR A 876 10.21 -7.88 15.81
CA THR A 876 9.65 -6.61 16.29
C THR A 876 8.43 -6.90 17.18
N ASN A 877 8.41 -6.29 18.35
CA ASN A 877 7.27 -6.24 19.24
C ASN A 877 6.65 -4.85 19.18
N VAL A 878 5.35 -4.77 18.93
CA VAL A 878 4.55 -3.55 19.08
C VAL A 878 3.75 -3.69 20.36
N ARG A 879 4.12 -2.93 21.39
CA ARG A 879 3.46 -2.94 22.69
C ARG A 879 2.28 -1.98 22.76
N HIS A 880 2.43 -0.83 22.08
CA HIS A 880 1.40 0.19 21.95
C HIS A 880 1.45 0.77 20.53
N PHE A 881 0.30 0.99 19.95
CA PHE A 881 0.09 1.79 18.76
C PHE A 881 -1.22 2.57 18.92
N ILE A 882 -1.14 3.72 19.60
CA ILE A 882 -2.30 4.52 19.99
C ILE A 882 -2.47 5.65 18.99
N THR A 883 -3.63 5.74 18.37
CA THR A 883 -4.06 6.89 17.58
C THR A 883 -5.13 7.65 18.33
N ASP A 884 -4.85 8.91 18.62
CA ASP A 884 -5.79 9.86 19.21
C ASP A 884 -6.22 10.83 18.10
N PRO A 885 -7.49 10.85 17.71
CA PRO A 885 -8.01 11.75 16.67
C PRO A 885 -7.89 13.24 17.03
N GLY A 886 -7.68 13.58 18.30
CA GLY A 886 -7.56 14.97 18.78
C GLY A 886 -8.88 15.76 18.70
N ILE A 887 -10.03 15.08 18.69
CA ILE A 887 -11.36 15.67 18.52
C ILE A 887 -12.15 15.52 19.83
N PRO A 888 -12.93 16.51 20.26
CA PRO A 888 -13.78 16.40 21.43
C PRO A 888 -14.71 15.17 21.36
N GLY A 889 -14.73 14.37 22.43
CA GLY A 889 -15.58 13.19 22.55
C GLY A 889 -15.12 11.96 21.74
N ALA A 890 -13.97 12.01 21.08
CA ALA A 890 -13.37 10.82 20.48
C ALA A 890 -12.40 10.16 21.45
N VAL A 891 -12.33 8.83 21.42
CA VAL A 891 -11.46 8.03 22.28
C VAL A 891 -10.20 7.63 21.52
N ALA A 892 -9.07 7.70 22.17
CA ALA A 892 -7.80 7.19 21.63
C ALA A 892 -7.85 5.65 21.57
N ILE A 893 -7.51 5.10 20.41
CA ILE A 893 -7.57 3.66 20.16
C ILE A 893 -6.15 3.10 20.10
N ASP A 894 -5.86 2.10 20.95
CA ASP A 894 -4.64 1.28 20.84
C ASP A 894 -4.89 0.12 19.88
N THR A 895 -4.19 0.09 18.77
CA THR A 895 -4.32 -0.98 17.76
C THR A 895 -3.20 -2.01 17.81
N ALA A 896 -2.32 -1.96 18.83
CA ALA A 896 -1.28 -2.98 19.02
C ALA A 896 -1.92 -4.36 19.23
N GLY A 897 -1.54 -5.34 18.40
CA GLY A 897 -2.13 -6.67 18.39
C GLY A 897 -3.47 -6.79 17.65
N ALA A 898 -3.94 -5.73 17.00
CA ALA A 898 -5.11 -5.79 16.12
C ALA A 898 -4.68 -6.29 14.72
N ASN A 899 -4.92 -7.58 14.44
CA ASN A 899 -4.55 -8.23 13.17
C ASN A 899 -5.50 -7.87 12.02
N SER A 900 -6.60 -7.16 12.27
CA SER A 900 -7.41 -6.51 11.23
C SER A 900 -6.66 -5.30 10.62
N GLY A 901 -5.78 -4.67 11.40
CA GLY A 901 -4.83 -3.65 10.96
C GLY A 901 -3.45 -4.23 10.60
N ASN A 902 -2.43 -3.40 10.64
CA ASN A 902 -1.08 -3.77 10.22
C ASN A 902 -0.08 -3.83 11.39
N THR A 903 -0.57 -3.93 12.63
CA THR A 903 0.23 -3.85 13.85
C THR A 903 0.08 -5.10 14.74
N PRO A 904 0.47 -6.31 14.28
CA PRO A 904 0.50 -7.48 15.15
C PRO A 904 1.44 -7.24 16.34
N SER A 905 1.15 -7.83 17.50
CA SER A 905 1.98 -7.66 18.70
C SER A 905 3.42 -8.15 18.48
N TRP A 906 3.60 -9.21 17.72
CA TRP A 906 4.91 -9.75 17.36
C TRP A 906 4.97 -10.09 15.88
N LYS A 907 6.08 -9.75 15.24
CA LYS A 907 6.46 -10.20 13.89
C LYS A 907 7.90 -10.71 13.96
N LEU A 908 8.19 -11.86 13.33
CA LEU A 908 9.49 -12.53 13.34
C LEU A 908 9.87 -12.95 11.92
N LEU A 909 11.14 -12.79 11.60
CA LEU A 909 11.81 -13.32 10.42
C LEU A 909 13.04 -14.11 10.88
N GLY A 910 13.00 -15.44 10.73
CA GLY A 910 14.15 -16.33 10.87
C GLY A 910 14.74 -16.65 9.50
N THR A 911 16.05 -16.74 9.40
CA THR A 911 16.75 -17.10 8.17
C THR A 911 17.96 -17.95 8.51
N GLU A 912 18.03 -19.16 7.97
CA GLU A 912 19.18 -20.04 8.05
C GLU A 912 19.76 -20.22 6.64
N THR A 913 21.07 -20.00 6.51
CA THR A 913 21.79 -20.29 5.26
C THR A 913 22.92 -21.28 5.53
N TRP A 914 23.02 -22.29 4.71
CA TRP A 914 24.12 -23.27 4.73
C TRP A 914 24.84 -23.27 3.39
N ASP A 915 26.09 -22.76 3.42
CA ASP A 915 26.96 -22.66 2.26
C ASP A 915 28.01 -23.81 2.31
N VAL A 916 27.94 -24.71 1.32
CA VAL A 916 28.81 -25.89 1.24
C VAL A 916 29.31 -26.15 -0.19
N GLY A 917 30.59 -25.88 -0.42
CA GLY A 917 31.20 -26.04 -1.74
C GLY A 917 30.51 -25.20 -2.82
N LYS A 918 29.82 -25.87 -3.77
CA LYS A 918 29.06 -25.21 -4.84
C LYS A 918 27.58 -24.96 -4.51
N PHE A 919 27.11 -25.47 -3.35
CA PHE A 919 25.71 -25.35 -2.92
C PHE A 919 25.54 -24.27 -1.89
N SER A 920 24.43 -23.57 -1.96
CA SER A 920 23.93 -22.71 -0.90
C SER A 920 22.45 -23.05 -0.66
N PHE A 921 22.10 -23.34 0.59
CA PHE A 921 20.75 -23.65 1.00
C PHE A 921 20.21 -22.50 1.84
N LEU A 922 18.91 -22.22 1.71
CA LEU A 922 18.16 -21.22 2.46
C LEU A 922 16.94 -21.89 3.09
N MET A 923 16.75 -21.64 4.37
CA MET A 923 15.46 -21.84 5.05
C MET A 923 15.04 -20.49 5.65
N GLN A 924 13.76 -20.20 5.61
CA GLN A 924 13.22 -18.94 6.14
C GLN A 924 11.89 -19.19 6.84
N GLN A 925 11.70 -18.58 8.00
CA GLN A 925 10.45 -18.59 8.76
C GLN A 925 9.94 -17.16 8.89
N ARG A 926 8.69 -16.98 8.48
CA ARG A 926 7.96 -15.74 8.64
C ARG A 926 6.78 -15.98 9.57
N TRP A 927 6.72 -15.26 10.68
CA TRP A 927 5.67 -15.45 11.68
C TRP A 927 5.20 -14.11 12.24
N PHE A 928 3.90 -14.04 12.50
CA PHE A 928 3.33 -13.03 13.37
C PHE A 928 2.32 -13.67 14.34
N SER A 929 2.16 -13.03 15.50
CA SER A 929 1.38 -13.55 16.62
C SER A 929 -0.13 -13.57 16.35
N ASP A 930 -0.84 -14.42 17.08
CA ASP A 930 -2.29 -14.26 17.27
C ASP A 930 -2.59 -12.86 17.81
N GLY A 931 -3.75 -12.34 17.44
CA GLY A 931 -4.22 -11.03 17.82
C GLY A 931 -5.74 -10.97 17.90
N VAL A 932 -6.26 -9.75 17.80
CA VAL A 932 -7.69 -9.46 17.86
C VAL A 932 -8.15 -8.71 16.61
N PHE A 933 -9.45 -8.66 16.38
CA PHE A 933 -10.04 -7.79 15.36
C PHE A 933 -9.86 -6.31 15.74
N GLY A 934 -10.14 -5.95 16.99
CA GLY A 934 -9.89 -4.61 17.51
C GLY A 934 -9.96 -4.57 19.03
N ASN A 935 -9.04 -3.81 19.64
CA ASN A 935 -8.89 -3.74 21.09
C ASN A 935 -10.06 -3.02 21.80
N GLN A 936 -10.86 -2.25 21.08
CA GLN A 936 -12.03 -1.55 21.62
C GLN A 936 -13.23 -2.48 21.85
N TYR A 937 -13.26 -3.66 21.25
CA TYR A 937 -14.39 -4.57 21.33
C TYR A 937 -14.48 -5.31 22.67
N VAL A 938 -15.68 -5.33 23.23
CA VAL A 938 -16.03 -6.13 24.44
C VAL A 938 -16.63 -7.46 23.99
N VAL A 939 -15.90 -8.55 24.21
CA VAL A 939 -16.39 -9.90 23.88
C VAL A 939 -17.43 -10.33 24.91
N CYS A 940 -18.60 -10.75 24.42
CA CYS A 940 -19.69 -11.23 25.29
C CYS A 940 -20.59 -12.24 24.57
N SER A 941 -21.33 -13.02 25.33
CA SER A 941 -22.33 -13.99 24.84
C SER A 941 -23.74 -13.44 24.98
N ALA A 942 -24.65 -13.90 24.13
CA ALA A 942 -26.06 -13.54 24.20
C ALA A 942 -26.66 -13.78 25.62
N GLY A 943 -27.34 -12.78 26.13
CA GLY A 943 -27.91 -12.74 27.48
C GLY A 943 -27.00 -12.06 28.53
N ASN A 944 -25.71 -11.85 28.24
CA ASN A 944 -24.74 -11.32 29.19
C ASN A 944 -23.96 -10.10 28.67
N CYS A 945 -24.35 -9.51 27.55
CA CYS A 945 -23.67 -8.37 27.01
C CYS A 945 -24.01 -7.07 27.74
N PRO A 946 -22.98 -6.22 28.02
CA PRO A 946 -23.25 -4.86 28.48
C PRO A 946 -23.86 -4.02 27.34
N VAL A 947 -24.27 -2.80 27.67
CA VAL A 947 -24.68 -1.83 26.64
C VAL A 947 -23.53 -1.58 25.69
N SER A 948 -23.76 -1.80 24.40
CA SER A 948 -22.77 -1.52 23.36
C SER A 948 -22.73 -0.02 23.09
N THR A 949 -21.55 0.55 23.10
CA THR A 949 -21.30 1.98 22.81
C THR A 949 -20.35 2.12 21.61
N ALA A 950 -20.24 3.32 21.07
CA ALA A 950 -19.28 3.59 19.99
C ALA A 950 -17.83 3.33 20.40
N ASP A 951 -17.51 3.61 21.67
CA ASP A 951 -16.15 3.46 22.21
C ASP A 951 -15.85 2.02 22.69
N HIS A 952 -16.89 1.28 23.07
CA HIS A 952 -16.81 -0.11 23.54
C HIS A 952 -17.92 -0.94 22.89
N PRO A 953 -17.82 -1.19 21.57
CA PRO A 953 -18.79 -2.02 20.88
C PRO A 953 -18.69 -3.48 21.33
N THR A 954 -19.84 -4.15 21.47
CA THR A 954 -19.88 -5.57 21.87
C THR A 954 -19.78 -6.49 20.67
N ILE A 955 -19.03 -7.60 20.80
CA ILE A 955 -18.79 -8.59 19.76
C ILE A 955 -18.85 -10.02 20.32
N ASP A 956 -19.29 -10.98 19.49
CA ASP A 956 -19.37 -12.41 19.89
C ASP A 956 -17.99 -13.08 19.97
N THR A 957 -17.08 -12.72 19.09
CA THR A 957 -15.68 -13.19 19.08
C THR A 957 -14.75 -12.11 18.52
N ASN A 958 -13.55 -11.98 19.10
CA ASN A 958 -12.58 -10.96 18.73
C ASN A 958 -11.22 -11.57 18.36
N LYS A 959 -11.12 -12.90 18.25
CA LYS A 959 -9.85 -13.57 17.99
C LYS A 959 -9.52 -13.57 16.51
N MET A 960 -8.29 -13.12 16.15
CA MET A 960 -7.69 -13.27 14.84
C MET A 960 -6.37 -14.05 14.95
N PRO A 961 -6.32 -15.30 14.44
CA PRO A 961 -5.10 -16.11 14.47
C PRO A 961 -3.94 -15.44 13.72
N GLY A 962 -2.72 -15.64 14.22
CA GLY A 962 -1.50 -15.32 13.47
C GLY A 962 -1.24 -16.28 12.32
N GLN A 963 -0.15 -16.03 11.60
CA GLN A 963 0.27 -16.90 10.49
C GLN A 963 1.75 -17.28 10.65
N PHE A 964 2.07 -18.54 10.39
CA PHE A 964 3.42 -19.05 10.27
C PHE A 964 3.63 -19.59 8.86
N LEU A 965 4.63 -19.06 8.18
CA LEU A 965 5.03 -19.46 6.83
C LEU A 965 6.46 -20.01 6.88
N PHE A 966 6.73 -21.01 6.07
CA PHE A 966 8.03 -21.63 5.94
C PHE A 966 8.44 -21.64 4.46
N ASP A 967 9.60 -21.08 4.17
CA ASP A 967 10.15 -20.96 2.82
C ASP A 967 11.45 -21.75 2.74
N ILE A 968 11.72 -22.36 1.59
CA ILE A 968 12.98 -23.05 1.31
C ILE A 968 13.53 -22.61 -0.03
N GLY A 969 14.85 -22.53 -0.10
CA GLY A 969 15.53 -22.20 -1.35
C GLY A 969 16.91 -22.82 -1.43
N GLY A 970 17.49 -22.73 -2.61
CA GLY A 970 18.85 -23.16 -2.82
C GLY A 970 19.41 -22.70 -4.14
N SER A 971 20.74 -22.71 -4.22
CA SER A 971 21.46 -22.42 -5.45
C SER A 971 22.64 -23.37 -5.65
N TYR A 972 23.01 -23.58 -6.89
CA TYR A 972 24.14 -24.39 -7.29
C TYR A 972 25.00 -23.65 -8.32
N SER A 973 26.25 -23.45 -7.98
CA SER A 973 27.25 -22.83 -8.86
C SER A 973 27.77 -23.86 -9.86
N LEU A 974 27.19 -23.89 -11.09
CA LEU A 974 27.65 -24.76 -12.19
C LEU A 974 29.13 -24.49 -12.50
N THR A 975 29.45 -23.20 -12.62
CA THR A 975 30.83 -22.70 -12.77
C THR A 975 31.06 -21.55 -11.78
N LYS A 976 32.25 -20.96 -11.76
CA LYS A 976 32.52 -19.74 -11.00
C LYS A 976 31.70 -18.53 -11.46
N LYS A 977 31.16 -18.58 -12.69
CA LYS A 977 30.43 -17.48 -13.34
C LYS A 977 28.93 -17.76 -13.50
N LEU A 978 28.48 -19.01 -13.43
CA LEU A 978 27.12 -19.43 -13.72
C LEU A 978 26.51 -20.15 -12.53
N GLN A 979 25.41 -19.65 -12.02
CA GLN A 979 24.65 -20.19 -10.91
C GLN A 979 23.18 -20.41 -11.32
N ILE A 980 22.63 -21.55 -10.95
CA ILE A 980 21.19 -21.82 -11.01
C ILE A 980 20.63 -21.74 -9.58
N TYR A 981 19.37 -21.31 -9.45
CA TYR A 981 18.72 -21.22 -8.15
C TYR A 981 17.23 -21.53 -8.26
N ALA A 982 16.65 -21.95 -7.14
CA ALA A 982 15.22 -22.13 -6.96
C ALA A 982 14.81 -21.78 -5.52
N LYS A 983 13.57 -21.32 -5.34
CA LYS A 983 12.97 -21.06 -4.02
C LYS A 983 11.49 -21.45 -4.07
N VAL A 984 10.98 -21.89 -2.95
CA VAL A 984 9.55 -22.12 -2.73
C VAL A 984 9.13 -21.32 -1.51
N ASP A 985 8.28 -20.32 -1.72
CA ASP A 985 7.64 -19.59 -0.65
C ASP A 985 6.38 -20.30 -0.19
N ASN A 986 6.05 -20.15 1.11
CA ASN A 986 4.90 -20.79 1.74
C ASN A 986 4.84 -22.29 1.39
N LEU A 987 5.90 -23.04 1.69
CA LEU A 987 6.07 -24.45 1.32
C LEU A 987 4.84 -25.31 1.64
N PHE A 988 4.16 -25.03 2.75
CA PHE A 988 3.00 -25.79 3.20
C PHE A 988 1.67 -25.30 2.63
N ASN A 989 1.68 -24.32 1.74
CA ASN A 989 0.50 -23.67 1.15
C ASN A 989 -0.51 -23.22 2.21
N LYS A 990 -0.01 -22.59 3.27
CA LYS A 990 -0.82 -22.13 4.38
C LYS A 990 -1.73 -21.00 3.92
N SER A 991 -3.02 -21.20 4.04
CA SER A 991 -4.04 -20.20 3.72
C SER A 991 -4.07 -19.08 4.77
N PRO A 992 -4.46 -17.86 4.39
CA PRO A 992 -4.73 -16.78 5.33
C PRO A 992 -5.96 -17.08 6.18
N THR A 993 -6.07 -16.39 7.30
CA THR A 993 -7.29 -16.36 8.09
C THR A 993 -8.18 -15.22 7.63
N GLY A 994 -9.49 -15.46 7.54
CA GLY A 994 -10.45 -14.40 7.24
C GLY A 994 -10.34 -13.26 8.25
N SER A 995 -10.25 -12.04 7.74
CA SER A 995 -10.30 -10.81 8.51
C SER A 995 -11.67 -10.20 8.25
N PRO A 996 -12.49 -9.99 9.28
CA PRO A 996 -13.81 -9.42 9.07
C PRO A 996 -13.69 -8.04 8.44
N GLN A 997 -14.17 -7.92 7.22
CA GLN A 997 -14.31 -6.64 6.53
C GLN A 997 -15.74 -6.15 6.68
N THR A 998 -15.88 -4.86 6.94
CA THR A 998 -17.19 -4.20 6.98
C THR A 998 -17.72 -3.85 5.59
N ASN A 999 -16.84 -3.91 4.59
CA ASN A 999 -17.16 -3.71 3.18
C ASN A 999 -17.09 -5.02 2.42
N THR A 1000 -17.97 -5.16 1.47
CA THR A 1000 -17.94 -6.24 0.48
C THR A 1000 -16.61 -6.17 -0.29
N GLY A 1001 -15.76 -7.11 -0.05
CA GLY A 1001 -14.42 -7.13 -0.64
C GLY A 1001 -13.72 -8.44 -0.33
N ILE A 1002 -12.43 -8.39 -0.33
CA ILE A 1002 -11.59 -9.50 0.08
C ILE A 1002 -11.62 -9.54 1.61
N ASP A 1003 -12.22 -10.58 2.19
CA ASP A 1003 -12.34 -10.75 3.64
C ASP A 1003 -11.02 -11.24 4.27
N VAL A 1004 -9.91 -10.60 3.90
CA VAL A 1004 -8.56 -10.87 4.41
C VAL A 1004 -7.77 -9.57 4.46
N ASN A 1005 -6.99 -9.40 5.49
CA ASN A 1005 -6.00 -8.32 5.55
C ASN A 1005 -4.79 -8.67 4.67
N GLN A 1006 -4.80 -8.24 3.40
CA GLN A 1006 -3.77 -8.52 2.39
C GLN A 1006 -2.40 -7.89 2.71
N ALA A 1007 -2.35 -6.91 3.59
CA ALA A 1007 -1.08 -6.30 4.01
C ALA A 1007 -0.37 -7.12 5.11
N LEU A 1008 -1.06 -8.05 5.75
CA LEU A 1008 -0.53 -8.85 6.85
C LEU A 1008 -0.44 -10.34 6.50
N TYR A 1009 -1.49 -10.93 5.92
CA TYR A 1009 -1.56 -12.35 5.58
C TYR A 1009 -1.10 -12.62 4.15
N ASP A 1010 -0.44 -13.77 3.95
CA ASP A 1010 -0.13 -14.26 2.61
C ASP A 1010 -1.42 -14.72 1.91
N THR A 1011 -1.77 -14.03 0.83
CA THR A 1011 -2.96 -14.30 0.01
C THR A 1011 -2.64 -15.07 -1.27
N LEU A 1012 -1.38 -15.26 -1.60
CA LEU A 1012 -0.94 -15.92 -2.85
C LEU A 1012 -0.87 -17.44 -2.68
N GLY A 1013 -0.46 -17.90 -1.49
CA GLY A 1013 -0.20 -19.29 -1.21
C GLY A 1013 1.19 -19.70 -1.66
N ARG A 1014 1.41 -21.00 -1.92
CA ARG A 1014 2.73 -21.50 -2.31
C ARG A 1014 3.14 -20.94 -3.67
N PHE A 1015 4.36 -20.37 -3.71
CA PHE A 1015 4.96 -19.79 -4.91
C PHE A 1015 6.28 -20.48 -5.24
N TYR A 1016 6.53 -20.77 -6.51
CA TYR A 1016 7.75 -21.39 -7.00
C TYR A 1016 8.55 -20.39 -7.82
N HIS A 1017 9.78 -20.10 -7.42
CA HIS A 1017 10.74 -19.26 -8.14
C HIS A 1017 11.90 -20.12 -8.64
N PHE A 1018 12.42 -19.81 -9.82
CA PHE A 1018 13.61 -20.44 -10.41
C PHE A 1018 14.34 -19.45 -11.30
N GLY A 1019 15.65 -19.61 -11.41
CA GLY A 1019 16.40 -18.70 -12.28
C GLY A 1019 17.86 -19.08 -12.45
N ILE A 1020 18.51 -18.28 -13.28
CA ILE A 1020 19.92 -18.42 -13.65
C ILE A 1020 20.59 -17.06 -13.50
N ARG A 1021 21.74 -17.03 -12.80
CA ARG A 1021 22.60 -15.84 -12.68
C ARG A 1021 23.93 -16.10 -13.38
N TYR A 1022 24.39 -15.09 -14.08
CA TYR A 1022 25.70 -15.07 -14.70
C TYR A 1022 26.48 -13.85 -14.22
N ASN A 1023 27.73 -14.06 -13.76
CA ASN A 1023 28.64 -13.02 -13.27
C ASN A 1023 30.02 -13.22 -13.94
N PHE A 1024 30.50 -12.17 -14.62
CA PHE A 1024 31.77 -12.24 -15.39
C PHE A 1024 32.72 -11.11 -14.99
#